data_b85ab655129f3e0975bed9b6f51ed6f3
#
_entry.id   b85ab655129f3e0975bed9b6f51ed6f3
#
_cell.length_a   1.000
_cell.length_b   1.000
_cell.length_c   1.000
_cell.angle_alpha   90.00
_cell.angle_beta   90.00
_cell.angle_gamma   90.00
#
_symmetry.space_group_name_H-M   'P 1'
#
loop_
_entity.id
_entity.type
_entity.pdbx_description
1 polymer ?
#
loop_
_entity_poly.entity_id
_entity_poly.type
_entity_poly.pdbx_seq_one_letter_code
_entity_poly.pdbx_strand_id
1 'polypeptide(L)'
;MLERIILLILLVSGAIAFVWGVWLRWSSARKGEPEGRTERPLLRLWGAVWRPVIQYCSIGGRRVFSGLMHAFIAWAFFAFVATVAFSLSKGLGGPGLAEIPYLRHLYTLLDLTAFLAMLGVITLAFRRFVLRPRGLRVDTEGGGVLVHPLARTTPTIESAIVFALIFLHMASYFLETGAGIASEPHAFSGIALPLSSAVARIFGGQAHEWERIGWWVGTGVFIAFLFYMPHCKHIHLFFGPVNLFFRKLEPYGKLAKIDLEDESSDHFGAVNLGHLPWKNLLDAFACIECGRCQDNCPAYLTRKPLSPKSIVENTRFLLWENAHAKPIAEAVLSTDAVFSCTTCAACMNICPMGNEPMMVVLYARRGLVLDLGQNPPELTPVYKSLEIYGNPWGIEPGKRDEWFSGTGAKRFDQAENPEYLFWEGCAGALDPRGQKIAKAMLRILQAGGVNFGVAGSLFKCNGDLARRTGNEYLFQILASENAEIFSQLGVKKVITMCPHCYFVLKNEYPQFGVSLSVIDHASFILQLIRQGRIRPERSAKLITYHDPCYLGRHSGKYDEPRAVLQSVGEVAEMRNSRGYSFCCGGGGGQFFMEEKGGEKVYRRRTAEALSTGASVIASACPFCATMLEDGLKDAGREDVLVKDVAEIVELHGL
;
A
#
# COMPACT_ATOMS: atom_id res chain seq x y z
N MET A 1 5.37 53.32 2.91
CA MET A 1 6.59 52.82 3.59
C MET A 1 6.24 51.88 4.73
N LEU A 2 5.39 52.24 5.67
CA LEU A 2 5.02 51.38 6.82
C LEU A 2 4.44 50.03 6.40
N GLU A 3 3.50 50.00 5.44
CA GLU A 3 2.90 48.74 4.94
C GLU A 3 3.92 47.77 4.34
N ARG A 4 4.91 48.27 3.60
CA ARG A 4 5.99 47.44 3.03
C ARG A 4 6.87 46.84 4.12
N ILE A 5 7.14 47.60 5.18
CA ILE A 5 7.92 47.11 6.33
C ILE A 5 7.14 46.01 7.07
N ILE A 6 5.82 46.25 7.32
CA ILE A 6 4.95 45.25 7.96
C ILE A 6 4.91 43.96 7.12
N LEU A 7 4.68 44.09 5.80
CA LEU A 7 4.67 42.96 4.88
C LEU A 7 5.99 42.16 4.94
N LEU A 8 7.12 42.84 4.88
CA LEU A 8 8.43 42.21 4.92
C LEU A 8 8.65 41.43 6.24
N ILE A 9 8.29 42.07 7.37
CA ILE A 9 8.40 41.42 8.68
C ILE A 9 7.52 40.15 8.73
N LEU A 10 6.27 40.23 8.28
CA LEU A 10 5.35 39.09 8.27
C LEU A 10 5.81 37.97 7.34
N LEU A 11 6.35 38.28 6.17
CA LEU A 11 6.87 37.30 5.23
C LEU A 11 8.13 36.61 5.78
N VAL A 12 9.07 37.39 6.31
CA VAL A 12 10.30 36.82 6.87
C VAL A 12 9.99 35.94 8.09
N SER A 13 9.13 36.41 8.99
CA SER A 13 8.74 35.62 10.16
C SER A 13 7.96 34.36 9.79
N GLY A 14 7.05 34.44 8.80
CA GLY A 14 6.31 33.30 8.27
C GLY A 14 7.23 32.27 7.58
N ALA A 15 8.19 32.75 6.78
CA ALA A 15 9.18 31.88 6.13
C ALA A 15 10.08 31.18 7.15
N ILE A 16 10.55 31.89 8.17
CA ILE A 16 11.34 31.31 9.27
C ILE A 16 10.51 30.25 10.02
N ALA A 17 9.28 30.55 10.39
CA ALA A 17 8.38 29.62 11.07
C ALA A 17 8.13 28.35 10.24
N PHE A 18 7.90 28.52 8.92
CA PHE A 18 7.71 27.41 8.00
C PHE A 18 8.94 26.52 7.91
N VAL A 19 10.11 27.09 7.62
CA VAL A 19 11.37 26.35 7.48
C VAL A 19 11.70 25.64 8.80
N TRP A 20 11.57 26.30 9.94
CA TRP A 20 11.78 25.72 11.25
C TRP A 20 10.82 24.57 11.54
N GLY A 21 9.53 24.76 11.25
CA GLY A 21 8.53 23.71 11.42
C GLY A 21 8.79 22.49 10.53
N VAL A 22 9.16 22.67 9.26
CA VAL A 22 9.55 21.57 8.36
C VAL A 22 10.81 20.86 8.88
N TRP A 23 11.80 21.62 9.32
CA TRP A 23 13.03 21.05 9.89
C TRP A 23 12.75 20.20 11.14
N LEU A 24 11.89 20.67 12.04
CA LEU A 24 11.49 19.89 13.22
C LEU A 24 10.85 18.54 12.83
N ARG A 25 9.99 18.50 11.81
CA ARG A 25 9.35 17.26 11.35
C ARG A 25 10.34 16.33 10.67
N TRP A 26 11.19 16.89 9.82
CA TRP A 26 12.27 16.14 9.20
C TRP A 26 13.24 15.54 10.22
N SER A 27 13.73 16.33 11.17
CA SER A 27 14.63 15.86 12.22
C SER A 27 13.98 14.81 13.13
N SER A 28 12.68 14.95 13.42
CA SER A 28 11.93 13.93 14.17
C SER A 28 11.84 12.61 13.39
N ALA A 29 11.52 12.65 12.10
CA ALA A 29 11.51 11.43 11.28
C ALA A 29 12.90 10.78 11.16
N ARG A 30 13.96 11.58 11.07
CA ARG A 30 15.35 11.09 10.94
C ARG A 30 15.92 10.45 12.22
N LYS A 31 15.21 10.50 13.33
CA LYS A 31 15.57 9.76 14.55
C LYS A 31 15.26 8.25 14.46
N GLY A 32 14.53 7.81 13.47
CA GLY A 32 14.32 6.39 13.22
C GLY A 32 15.56 5.72 12.63
N GLU A 33 15.54 4.37 12.62
CA GLU A 33 16.63 3.55 12.12
C GLU A 33 17.04 3.89 10.69
N PRO A 34 18.33 3.85 10.36
CA PRO A 34 18.83 4.16 9.04
C PRO A 34 18.36 3.10 8.03
N GLU A 35 17.83 3.56 6.90
CA GLU A 35 17.45 2.71 5.77
C GLU A 35 17.86 3.38 4.46
N GLY A 36 18.59 2.65 3.60
CA GLY A 36 19.00 3.11 2.27
C GLY A 36 17.85 3.03 1.27
N ARG A 37 17.49 4.17 0.66
CA ARG A 37 16.39 4.26 -0.32
C ARG A 37 16.74 5.19 -1.47
N THR A 38 17.97 5.09 -1.99
CA THR A 38 18.49 6.00 -3.03
C THR A 38 18.74 5.33 -4.38
N GLU A 39 18.57 3.99 -4.49
CA GLU A 39 18.73 3.28 -5.75
C GLU A 39 17.76 3.82 -6.81
N ARG A 40 18.19 3.88 -8.07
CA ARG A 40 17.42 4.37 -9.22
C ARG A 40 16.88 5.81 -9.00
N PRO A 41 17.74 6.80 -8.72
CA PRO A 41 17.34 8.15 -8.30
C PRO A 41 16.47 8.86 -9.34
N LEU A 42 16.72 8.68 -10.65
CA LEU A 42 15.91 9.29 -11.70
C LEU A 42 14.48 8.75 -11.73
N LEU A 43 14.29 7.44 -11.53
CA LEU A 43 12.94 6.83 -11.44
C LEU A 43 12.19 7.31 -10.19
N ARG A 44 12.90 7.50 -9.09
CA ARG A 44 12.35 8.04 -7.85
C ARG A 44 11.94 9.49 -8.03
N LEU A 45 12.80 10.32 -8.59
CA LEU A 45 12.53 11.74 -8.87
C LEU A 45 11.34 11.90 -9.83
N TRP A 46 11.32 11.14 -10.92
CA TRP A 46 10.18 11.10 -11.85
C TRP A 46 8.86 10.81 -11.12
N GLY A 47 8.84 9.77 -10.28
CA GLY A 47 7.64 9.42 -9.51
C GLY A 47 7.26 10.48 -8.47
N ALA A 48 8.23 11.15 -7.85
CA ALA A 48 8.00 12.19 -6.85
C ALA A 48 7.45 13.47 -7.44
N VAL A 49 7.82 13.81 -8.67
CA VAL A 49 7.35 15.04 -9.37
C VAL A 49 6.04 14.78 -10.10
N TRP A 50 5.99 13.77 -10.97
CA TRP A 50 4.83 13.61 -11.86
C TRP A 50 3.59 13.05 -11.20
N ARG A 51 3.70 12.14 -10.22
CA ARG A 51 2.51 11.60 -9.55
C ARG A 51 1.66 12.67 -8.85
N PRO A 52 2.24 13.63 -8.11
CA PRO A 52 1.48 14.76 -7.57
C PRO A 52 0.93 15.69 -8.66
N VAL A 53 1.71 16.03 -9.67
CA VAL A 53 1.31 17.00 -10.73
C VAL A 53 0.11 16.47 -11.53
N ILE A 54 0.17 15.24 -12.04
CA ILE A 54 -0.93 14.65 -12.81
C ILE A 54 -2.04 14.08 -11.92
N GLN A 55 -1.90 14.15 -10.60
CA GLN A 55 -2.85 13.60 -9.62
C GLN A 55 -3.19 12.11 -9.87
N TYR A 56 -2.20 11.36 -10.42
CA TYR A 56 -2.36 9.96 -10.84
C TYR A 56 -3.06 9.08 -9.81
N CYS A 57 -2.61 9.18 -8.54
CA CYS A 57 -3.17 8.39 -7.46
C CYS A 57 -4.46 8.97 -6.87
N SER A 58 -4.75 10.25 -7.10
CA SER A 58 -5.97 10.91 -6.60
C SER A 58 -7.14 10.65 -7.52
N ILE A 59 -6.96 10.81 -8.83
CA ILE A 59 -7.98 10.60 -9.87
C ILE A 59 -8.09 9.10 -10.20
N GLY A 60 -6.97 8.37 -10.18
CA GLY A 60 -6.97 6.93 -10.44
C GLY A 60 -7.73 6.12 -9.37
N GLY A 61 -8.25 4.98 -9.76
CA GLY A 61 -8.93 4.04 -8.87
C GLY A 61 -10.41 4.38 -8.62
N ARG A 62 -10.98 3.80 -7.55
CA ARG A 62 -12.44 3.79 -7.31
C ARG A 62 -13.05 5.09 -6.78
N ARG A 63 -12.24 6.11 -6.48
CA ARG A 63 -12.71 7.38 -5.90
C ARG A 63 -12.47 8.55 -6.85
N VAL A 64 -12.75 8.35 -8.15
CA VAL A 64 -12.48 9.32 -9.23
C VAL A 64 -13.06 10.71 -8.92
N PHE A 65 -14.34 10.78 -8.54
CA PHE A 65 -14.99 12.07 -8.27
C PHE A 65 -14.29 12.88 -7.17
N SER A 66 -14.06 12.28 -5.99
CA SER A 66 -13.37 12.99 -4.91
C SER A 66 -11.89 13.24 -5.21
N GLY A 67 -11.28 12.41 -6.05
CA GLY A 67 -9.93 12.62 -6.57
C GLY A 67 -9.86 13.81 -7.51
N LEU A 68 -10.83 13.97 -8.41
CA LEU A 68 -10.92 15.11 -9.31
C LEU A 68 -11.14 16.43 -8.56
N MET A 69 -12.04 16.45 -7.57
CA MET A 69 -12.25 17.62 -6.71
C MET A 69 -10.98 18.02 -5.96
N HIS A 70 -10.21 17.05 -5.48
CA HIS A 70 -8.91 17.31 -4.87
C HIS A 70 -7.88 17.81 -5.91
N ALA A 71 -7.90 17.28 -7.13
CA ALA A 71 -7.00 17.72 -8.20
C ALA A 71 -7.21 19.19 -8.57
N PHE A 72 -8.45 19.67 -8.58
CA PHE A 72 -8.74 21.09 -8.81
C PHE A 72 -8.06 21.99 -7.76
N ILE A 73 -8.09 21.60 -6.50
CA ILE A 73 -7.40 22.33 -5.43
C ILE A 73 -5.88 22.25 -5.61
N ALA A 74 -5.35 21.06 -5.96
CA ALA A 74 -3.91 20.88 -6.15
C ALA A 74 -3.37 21.67 -7.35
N TRP A 75 -4.07 21.68 -8.47
CA TRP A 75 -3.66 22.45 -9.66
C TRP A 75 -3.74 23.94 -9.42
N ALA A 76 -4.76 24.44 -8.70
CA ALA A 76 -4.82 25.82 -8.26
C ALA A 76 -3.63 26.15 -7.35
N PHE A 77 -3.31 25.30 -6.37
CA PHE A 77 -2.12 25.48 -5.53
C PHE A 77 -0.85 25.67 -6.35
N PHE A 78 -0.58 24.83 -7.35
CA PHE A 78 0.60 24.97 -8.21
C PHE A 78 0.57 26.27 -9.03
N ALA A 79 -0.58 26.65 -9.56
CA ALA A 79 -0.74 27.89 -10.32
C ALA A 79 -0.48 29.13 -9.44
N PHE A 80 -1.06 29.18 -8.23
CA PHE A 80 -0.89 30.28 -7.31
C PHE A 80 0.52 30.37 -6.73
N VAL A 81 1.16 29.24 -6.41
CA VAL A 81 2.57 29.21 -5.96
C VAL A 81 3.51 29.74 -7.04
N ALA A 82 3.27 29.39 -8.32
CA ALA A 82 4.07 29.91 -9.42
C ALA A 82 3.95 31.43 -9.60
N THR A 83 2.85 32.02 -9.16
CA THR A 83 2.56 33.47 -9.36
C THR A 83 2.64 34.29 -8.07
N VAL A 84 2.75 33.66 -6.90
CA VAL A 84 2.79 34.38 -5.60
C VAL A 84 3.90 35.42 -5.52
N ALA A 85 5.06 35.14 -6.13
CA ALA A 85 6.19 36.06 -6.14
C ALA A 85 5.83 37.42 -6.79
N PHE A 86 4.98 37.43 -7.82
CA PHE A 86 4.53 38.65 -8.49
C PHE A 86 3.54 39.44 -7.63
N SER A 87 2.64 38.77 -6.92
CA SER A 87 1.73 39.43 -5.97
C SER A 87 2.52 40.07 -4.83
N LEU A 88 3.51 39.38 -4.28
CA LEU A 88 4.39 39.91 -3.23
C LEU A 88 5.28 41.06 -3.75
N SER A 89 5.79 40.96 -4.99
CA SER A 89 6.53 42.02 -5.66
C SER A 89 5.70 43.29 -5.75
N LYS A 90 4.44 43.20 -6.20
CA LYS A 90 3.48 44.35 -6.23
C LYS A 90 3.36 45.01 -4.86
N GLY A 91 3.20 44.22 -3.80
CA GLY A 91 3.11 44.73 -2.43
C GLY A 91 4.37 45.44 -1.93
N LEU A 92 5.54 45.04 -2.41
CA LEU A 92 6.82 45.71 -2.10
C LEU A 92 7.14 46.90 -3.03
N GLY A 93 6.31 47.16 -4.03
CA GLY A 93 6.45 48.26 -4.97
C GLY A 93 7.21 47.94 -6.24
N GLY A 94 7.38 46.64 -6.54
CA GLY A 94 7.85 46.13 -7.82
C GLY A 94 6.70 45.79 -8.78
N PRO A 95 6.99 45.23 -9.96
CA PRO A 95 5.98 44.88 -10.95
C PRO A 95 5.08 43.75 -10.48
N GLY A 96 3.77 43.87 -10.71
CA GLY A 96 2.79 42.82 -10.59
C GLY A 96 2.71 41.96 -11.85
N LEU A 97 1.97 40.85 -11.77
CA LEU A 97 1.81 39.92 -12.89
C LEU A 97 1.16 40.57 -14.13
N ALA A 98 0.22 41.48 -13.92
CA ALA A 98 -0.48 42.20 -15.00
C ALA A 98 0.45 43.10 -15.83
N GLU A 99 1.53 43.60 -15.23
CA GLU A 99 2.48 44.53 -15.84
C GLU A 99 3.54 43.83 -16.70
N ILE A 100 3.60 42.47 -16.66
CA ILE A 100 4.58 41.67 -17.43
C ILE A 100 3.91 41.13 -18.70
N PRO A 101 4.24 41.64 -19.91
CA PRO A 101 3.46 41.40 -21.13
C PRO A 101 3.18 39.91 -21.45
N TYR A 102 4.17 39.03 -21.32
CA TYR A 102 4.01 37.62 -21.67
C TYR A 102 3.38 36.78 -20.54
N LEU A 103 3.53 37.16 -19.28
CA LEU A 103 3.04 36.43 -18.13
C LEU A 103 1.64 36.82 -17.71
N ARG A 104 1.14 38.00 -18.14
CA ARG A 104 -0.22 38.50 -17.81
C ARG A 104 -1.33 37.50 -18.19
N HIS A 105 -1.14 36.66 -19.22
CA HIS A 105 -2.12 35.65 -19.62
C HIS A 105 -2.27 34.52 -18.60
N LEU A 106 -1.33 34.36 -17.64
CA LEU A 106 -1.50 33.45 -16.51
C LEU A 106 -2.71 33.81 -15.64
N TYR A 107 -3.18 35.04 -15.66
CA TYR A 107 -4.44 35.40 -15.00
C TYR A 107 -5.64 34.60 -15.50
N THR A 108 -5.70 34.25 -16.79
CA THR A 108 -6.76 33.37 -17.31
C THR A 108 -6.72 31.99 -16.65
N LEU A 109 -5.52 31.45 -16.45
CA LEU A 109 -5.32 30.16 -15.74
C LEU A 109 -5.71 30.30 -14.27
N LEU A 110 -5.34 31.40 -13.61
CA LEU A 110 -5.69 31.67 -12.22
C LEU A 110 -7.20 31.83 -12.04
N ASP A 111 -7.88 32.54 -12.94
CA ASP A 111 -9.33 32.78 -12.92
C ASP A 111 -10.11 31.44 -12.95
N LEU A 112 -9.72 30.54 -13.89
CA LEU A 112 -10.34 29.24 -14.02
C LEU A 112 -10.00 28.32 -12.83
N THR A 113 -8.72 28.24 -12.46
CA THR A 113 -8.29 27.32 -11.40
C THR A 113 -8.78 27.75 -10.02
N ALA A 114 -8.92 29.05 -9.75
CA ALA A 114 -9.51 29.55 -8.52
C ALA A 114 -10.97 29.10 -8.38
N PHE A 115 -11.76 29.20 -9.45
CA PHE A 115 -13.16 28.76 -9.46
C PHE A 115 -13.26 27.23 -9.22
N LEU A 116 -12.46 26.46 -9.96
CA LEU A 116 -12.44 25.02 -9.81
C LEU A 116 -11.99 24.59 -8.40
N ALA A 117 -11.05 25.32 -7.80
CA ALA A 117 -10.64 25.08 -6.41
C ALA A 117 -11.76 25.39 -5.42
N MET A 118 -12.52 26.47 -5.58
CA MET A 118 -13.69 26.76 -4.74
C MET A 118 -14.73 25.64 -4.83
N LEU A 119 -15.04 25.19 -6.05
CA LEU A 119 -15.93 24.05 -6.27
C LEU A 119 -15.42 22.79 -5.57
N GLY A 120 -14.12 22.52 -5.70
CA GLY A 120 -13.45 21.40 -5.04
C GLY A 120 -13.56 21.48 -3.51
N VAL A 121 -13.27 22.65 -2.93
CA VAL A 121 -13.36 22.89 -1.48
C VAL A 121 -14.78 22.69 -0.97
N ILE A 122 -15.78 23.31 -1.60
CA ILE A 122 -17.19 23.19 -1.19
C ILE A 122 -17.62 21.73 -1.23
N THR A 123 -17.31 21.01 -2.33
CA THR A 123 -17.69 19.63 -2.52
C THR A 123 -17.01 18.71 -1.49
N LEU A 124 -15.71 18.88 -1.25
CA LEU A 124 -14.99 18.07 -0.27
C LEU A 124 -15.36 18.40 1.17
N ALA A 125 -15.69 19.66 1.47
CA ALA A 125 -16.23 20.07 2.77
C ALA A 125 -17.61 19.40 3.00
N PHE A 126 -18.52 19.47 2.03
CA PHE A 126 -19.80 18.78 2.10
C PHE A 126 -19.63 17.28 2.34
N ARG A 127 -18.75 16.65 1.57
CA ARG A 127 -18.43 15.22 1.74
C ARG A 127 -17.90 14.92 3.14
N ARG A 128 -17.03 15.78 3.71
CA ARG A 128 -16.39 15.52 5.02
C ARG A 128 -17.35 15.79 6.18
N PHE A 129 -18.10 16.87 6.14
CA PHE A 129 -18.89 17.33 7.29
C PHE A 129 -20.35 16.85 7.25
N VAL A 130 -20.93 16.66 6.05
CA VAL A 130 -22.30 16.24 5.86
C VAL A 130 -22.39 14.74 5.57
N LEU A 131 -21.76 14.25 4.49
CA LEU A 131 -21.85 12.83 4.10
C LEU A 131 -21.06 11.89 5.01
N ARG A 132 -19.97 12.37 5.59
CA ARG A 132 -19.16 11.68 6.62
C ARG A 132 -18.83 10.22 6.29
N PRO A 133 -18.24 9.88 5.14
CA PRO A 133 -17.97 8.50 4.76
C PRO A 133 -17.04 7.82 5.78
N ARG A 134 -17.27 6.53 6.03
CA ARG A 134 -16.54 5.73 7.03
C ARG A 134 -15.02 5.81 6.89
N GLY A 135 -14.49 5.82 5.66
CA GLY A 135 -13.04 5.91 5.42
C GLY A 135 -12.37 7.18 5.96
N LEU A 136 -13.10 8.26 6.19
CA LEU A 136 -12.55 9.49 6.78
C LEU A 136 -12.47 9.47 8.33
N ARG A 137 -13.02 8.45 8.97
CA ARG A 137 -12.97 8.24 10.42
C ARG A 137 -12.34 6.89 10.71
N VAL A 138 -11.79 6.73 11.89
CA VAL A 138 -11.46 5.41 12.43
C VAL A 138 -12.63 5.04 13.36
N ASP A 139 -13.33 3.96 13.00
CA ASP A 139 -14.39 3.42 13.83
C ASP A 139 -13.75 2.64 14.98
N THR A 140 -14.00 3.10 16.20
CA THR A 140 -13.49 2.47 17.43
C THR A 140 -14.52 1.55 18.09
N GLU A 141 -15.81 1.63 17.67
CA GLU A 141 -16.91 0.94 18.36
C GLU A 141 -17.00 -0.56 18.04
N GLY A 142 -16.39 -1.01 16.95
CA GLY A 142 -16.55 -2.38 16.45
C GLY A 142 -15.36 -3.32 16.60
N GLY A 143 -14.14 -2.86 16.91
CA GLY A 143 -12.96 -3.70 16.79
C GLY A 143 -11.80 -3.40 17.75
N GLY A 144 -11.94 -2.49 18.71
CA GLY A 144 -10.87 -2.17 19.66
C GLY A 144 -9.64 -1.52 19.01
N VAL A 145 -9.81 -0.80 17.89
CA VAL A 145 -8.69 -0.10 17.23
C VAL A 145 -8.13 0.97 18.16
N LEU A 146 -6.82 0.91 18.39
CA LEU A 146 -6.12 1.94 19.15
C LEU A 146 -6.07 3.23 18.34
N VAL A 147 -6.57 4.33 18.92
CA VAL A 147 -6.61 5.65 18.30
C VAL A 147 -6.10 6.68 19.30
N HIS A 148 -5.05 7.40 18.92
CA HIS A 148 -4.52 8.49 19.73
C HIS A 148 -5.60 9.55 20.00
N PRO A 149 -5.70 10.12 21.23
CA PRO A 149 -6.76 11.08 21.58
C PRO A 149 -6.89 12.22 20.56
N LEU A 150 -5.78 12.80 20.13
CA LEU A 150 -5.76 13.87 19.13
C LEU A 150 -6.22 13.41 17.73
N ALA A 151 -6.06 12.14 17.37
CA ALA A 151 -6.51 11.62 16.07
C ALA A 151 -8.04 11.56 15.94
N ARG A 152 -8.79 11.68 17.03
CA ARG A 152 -10.27 11.67 17.02
C ARG A 152 -10.87 12.98 16.50
N THR A 153 -10.31 14.11 16.87
CA THR A 153 -10.87 15.45 16.63
C THR A 153 -10.01 16.30 15.70
N THR A 154 -8.70 16.32 15.90
CA THR A 154 -7.74 17.17 15.18
C THR A 154 -7.87 17.08 13.65
N PRO A 155 -7.99 15.89 13.02
CA PRO A 155 -8.13 15.79 11.56
C PRO A 155 -9.37 16.50 11.00
N THR A 156 -10.43 16.60 11.79
CA THR A 156 -11.67 17.30 11.39
C THR A 156 -11.50 18.80 11.50
N ILE A 157 -10.91 19.27 12.60
CA ILE A 157 -10.61 20.70 12.84
C ILE A 157 -9.62 21.22 11.79
N GLU A 158 -8.52 20.52 11.55
CA GLU A 158 -7.54 20.85 10.52
C GLU A 158 -8.18 20.99 9.14
N SER A 159 -9.11 20.10 8.79
CA SER A 159 -9.82 20.18 7.51
C SER A 159 -10.72 21.41 7.44
N ALA A 160 -11.42 21.77 8.52
CA ALA A 160 -12.27 22.96 8.55
C ALA A 160 -11.45 24.23 8.35
N ILE A 161 -10.33 24.37 9.09
CA ILE A 161 -9.43 25.52 8.99
C ILE A 161 -8.88 25.63 7.56
N VAL A 162 -8.36 24.55 6.99
CA VAL A 162 -7.73 24.61 5.66
C VAL A 162 -8.76 24.84 4.56
N PHE A 163 -9.95 24.24 4.62
CA PHE A 163 -11.01 24.55 3.66
C PHE A 163 -11.41 26.02 3.73
N ALA A 164 -11.52 26.59 4.94
CA ALA A 164 -11.81 28.02 5.11
C ALA A 164 -10.69 28.88 4.53
N LEU A 165 -9.43 28.58 4.81
CA LEU A 165 -8.28 29.33 4.31
C LEU A 165 -8.19 29.27 2.77
N ILE A 166 -8.36 28.08 2.15
CA ILE A 166 -8.32 27.96 0.69
C ILE A 166 -9.50 28.73 0.07
N PHE A 167 -10.70 28.58 0.62
CA PHE A 167 -11.87 29.29 0.12
C PHE A 167 -11.66 30.81 0.20
N LEU A 168 -11.19 31.31 1.34
CA LEU A 168 -10.94 32.73 1.55
C LEU A 168 -9.85 33.27 0.61
N HIS A 169 -8.79 32.50 0.37
CA HIS A 169 -7.74 32.86 -0.59
C HIS A 169 -8.28 32.97 -2.02
N MET A 170 -9.10 32.01 -2.46
CA MET A 170 -9.70 32.07 -3.80
C MET A 170 -10.73 33.22 -3.90
N ALA A 171 -11.51 33.44 -2.86
CA ALA A 171 -12.45 34.56 -2.81
C ALA A 171 -11.73 35.91 -2.84
N SER A 172 -10.62 36.04 -2.12
CA SER A 172 -9.80 37.25 -2.13
C SER A 172 -9.17 37.54 -3.50
N TYR A 173 -8.78 36.47 -4.24
CA TYR A 173 -8.32 36.60 -5.62
C TYR A 173 -9.40 37.21 -6.53
N PHE A 174 -10.65 36.73 -6.46
CA PHE A 174 -11.75 37.29 -7.23
C PHE A 174 -12.10 38.70 -6.80
N LEU A 175 -12.01 39.00 -5.51
CA LEU A 175 -12.21 40.34 -4.98
C LEU A 175 -11.15 41.32 -5.50
N GLU A 176 -9.86 40.98 -5.39
CA GLU A 176 -8.73 41.76 -5.87
C GLU A 176 -8.81 41.99 -7.38
N THR A 177 -8.91 40.89 -8.16
CA THR A 177 -8.87 40.98 -9.62
C THR A 177 -10.13 41.64 -10.19
N GLY A 178 -11.31 41.32 -9.63
CA GLY A 178 -12.57 41.97 -10.06
C GLY A 178 -12.60 43.47 -9.77
N ALA A 179 -12.16 43.87 -8.59
CA ALA A 179 -12.04 45.29 -8.24
C ALA A 179 -10.96 46.01 -9.09
N GLY A 180 -9.82 45.32 -9.35
CA GLY A 180 -8.77 45.83 -10.23
C GLY A 180 -9.25 46.05 -11.67
N ILE A 181 -10.09 45.17 -12.22
CA ILE A 181 -10.74 45.35 -13.54
C ILE A 181 -11.67 46.56 -13.53
N ALA A 182 -12.39 46.79 -12.44
CA ALA A 182 -13.30 47.92 -12.31
C ALA A 182 -12.57 49.26 -12.12
N SER A 183 -11.43 49.28 -11.41
CA SER A 183 -10.61 50.48 -11.17
C SER A 183 -9.71 50.84 -12.36
N GLU A 184 -9.06 49.83 -12.97
CA GLU A 184 -8.09 50.02 -14.06
C GLU A 184 -8.35 49.05 -15.24
N PRO A 185 -9.42 49.23 -16.04
CA PRO A 185 -9.79 48.31 -17.12
C PRO A 185 -8.68 48.09 -18.15
N HIS A 186 -7.87 49.11 -18.40
CA HIS A 186 -6.77 49.03 -19.37
C HIS A 186 -5.67 48.07 -18.96
N ALA A 187 -5.40 47.90 -17.66
CA ALA A 187 -4.38 46.95 -17.15
C ALA A 187 -4.72 45.50 -17.50
N PHE A 188 -5.99 45.15 -17.60
CA PHE A 188 -6.48 43.80 -17.91
C PHE A 188 -7.00 43.65 -19.35
N SER A 189 -6.85 44.67 -20.20
CA SER A 189 -7.30 44.64 -21.60
C SER A 189 -6.61 43.49 -22.37
N GLY A 190 -7.40 42.70 -23.10
CA GLY A 190 -6.91 41.56 -23.88
C GLY A 190 -6.63 40.28 -23.06
N ILE A 191 -6.98 40.24 -21.77
CA ILE A 191 -6.91 39.03 -20.93
C ILE A 191 -8.32 38.47 -20.74
N ALA A 192 -8.52 37.20 -20.99
CA ALA A 192 -9.79 36.52 -20.77
C ALA A 192 -9.98 36.18 -19.28
N LEU A 193 -10.86 36.93 -18.61
CA LEU A 193 -11.14 36.79 -17.17
C LEU A 193 -12.67 36.73 -16.94
N PRO A 194 -13.36 35.68 -17.40
CA PRO A 194 -14.81 35.63 -17.40
C PRO A 194 -15.42 35.72 -16.00
N LEU A 195 -14.79 35.14 -14.99
CA LEU A 195 -15.31 35.08 -13.63
C LEU A 195 -14.98 36.39 -12.86
N SER A 196 -13.74 36.85 -12.91
CA SER A 196 -13.35 38.12 -12.31
C SER A 196 -14.06 39.31 -12.97
N SER A 197 -14.32 39.28 -14.30
CA SER A 197 -15.10 40.28 -14.99
C SER A 197 -16.58 40.32 -14.56
N ALA A 198 -17.14 39.15 -14.20
CA ALA A 198 -18.49 39.11 -13.60
C ALA A 198 -18.51 39.78 -12.22
N VAL A 199 -17.49 39.54 -11.40
CA VAL A 199 -17.32 40.16 -10.09
C VAL A 199 -17.08 41.67 -10.22
N ALA A 200 -16.34 42.12 -11.24
CA ALA A 200 -16.09 43.53 -11.50
C ALA A 200 -17.37 44.39 -11.63
N ARG A 201 -18.49 43.80 -12.11
CA ARG A 201 -19.78 44.49 -12.26
C ARG A 201 -20.42 44.88 -10.94
N ILE A 202 -19.96 44.35 -9.82
CA ILE A 202 -20.50 44.65 -8.47
C ILE A 202 -19.90 45.96 -7.93
N PHE A 203 -18.71 46.35 -8.41
CA PHE A 203 -17.97 47.50 -7.88
C PHE A 203 -18.30 48.80 -8.60
N GLY A 204 -18.49 49.85 -7.80
CA GLY A 204 -18.63 51.23 -8.23
C GLY A 204 -17.40 52.06 -7.88
N GLY A 205 -17.60 53.30 -7.45
CA GLY A 205 -16.54 54.29 -7.20
C GLY A 205 -15.49 53.94 -6.11
N GLN A 206 -15.67 52.88 -5.36
CA GLN A 206 -14.74 52.43 -4.32
C GLN A 206 -13.91 51.19 -4.74
N ALA A 207 -13.83 50.88 -6.03
CA ALA A 207 -13.16 49.66 -6.55
C ALA A 207 -11.70 49.55 -6.09
N HIS A 208 -10.95 50.65 -6.06
CA HIS A 208 -9.55 50.64 -5.65
C HIS A 208 -9.34 50.24 -4.17
N GLU A 209 -10.25 50.60 -3.28
CA GLU A 209 -10.18 50.18 -1.88
C GLU A 209 -10.42 48.66 -1.74
N TRP A 210 -11.41 48.15 -2.49
CA TRP A 210 -11.71 46.73 -2.51
C TRP A 210 -10.58 45.86 -3.12
N GLU A 211 -9.89 46.38 -4.15
CA GLU A 211 -8.69 45.74 -4.70
C GLU A 211 -7.61 45.58 -3.61
N ARG A 212 -7.35 46.66 -2.86
CA ARG A 212 -6.38 46.66 -1.77
C ARG A 212 -6.78 45.72 -0.63
N ILE A 213 -8.05 45.69 -0.25
CA ILE A 213 -8.58 44.77 0.75
C ILE A 213 -8.40 43.33 0.27
N GLY A 214 -8.79 43.00 -0.97
CA GLY A 214 -8.62 41.67 -1.58
C GLY A 214 -7.17 41.22 -1.53
N TRP A 215 -6.23 42.07 -1.93
CA TRP A 215 -4.80 41.77 -1.90
C TRP A 215 -4.29 41.49 -0.48
N TRP A 216 -4.66 42.33 0.51
CA TRP A 216 -4.24 42.11 1.91
C TRP A 216 -4.85 40.83 2.52
N VAL A 217 -6.09 40.50 2.22
CA VAL A 217 -6.73 39.26 2.66
C VAL A 217 -6.03 38.07 2.06
N GLY A 218 -5.76 38.05 0.75
CA GLY A 218 -5.07 36.98 0.06
C GLY A 218 -3.65 36.76 0.59
N THR A 219 -2.89 37.84 0.76
CA THR A 219 -1.54 37.84 1.31
C THR A 219 -1.55 37.40 2.78
N GLY A 220 -2.51 37.87 3.58
CA GLY A 220 -2.66 37.45 4.98
C GLY A 220 -2.96 35.97 5.11
N VAL A 221 -3.83 35.41 4.25
CA VAL A 221 -4.09 33.97 4.21
C VAL A 221 -2.83 33.18 3.81
N PHE A 222 -2.08 33.64 2.82
CA PHE A 222 -0.82 33.02 2.42
C PHE A 222 0.18 32.96 3.60
N ILE A 223 0.34 34.07 4.31
CA ILE A 223 1.20 34.17 5.50
C ILE A 223 0.69 33.24 6.60
N ALA A 224 -0.63 33.20 6.84
CA ALA A 224 -1.23 32.28 7.81
C ALA A 224 -0.94 30.80 7.46
N PHE A 225 -0.93 30.45 6.16
CA PHE A 225 -0.51 29.13 5.72
C PHE A 225 0.96 28.81 6.04
N LEU A 226 1.88 29.79 5.91
CA LEU A 226 3.28 29.58 6.26
C LEU A 226 3.46 29.20 7.74
N PHE A 227 2.70 29.82 8.64
CA PHE A 227 2.71 29.48 10.06
C PHE A 227 1.98 28.16 10.35
N TYR A 228 0.85 27.91 9.71
CA TYR A 228 -0.04 26.79 10.07
C TYR A 228 0.35 25.46 9.44
N MET A 229 0.83 25.46 8.19
CA MET A 229 1.10 24.24 7.42
C MET A 229 2.03 23.22 8.11
N PRO A 230 3.13 23.64 8.78
CA PRO A 230 4.01 22.70 9.47
C PRO A 230 3.35 21.98 10.66
N HIS A 231 2.24 22.49 11.16
CA HIS A 231 1.53 21.99 12.34
C HIS A 231 0.24 21.24 12.04
N CYS A 232 -0.05 20.96 10.76
CA CYS A 232 -1.25 20.25 10.35
C CYS A 232 -0.93 19.19 9.28
N LYS A 233 -1.92 18.36 8.92
CA LYS A 233 -1.76 17.33 7.88
C LYS A 233 -1.41 17.89 6.49
N HIS A 234 -1.60 19.21 6.24
CA HIS A 234 -1.28 19.82 4.96
C HIS A 234 0.23 19.95 4.70
N ILE A 235 1.06 19.65 5.70
CA ILE A 235 2.49 19.46 5.50
C ILE A 235 2.80 18.34 4.48
N HIS A 236 1.80 17.51 4.13
CA HIS A 236 1.91 16.53 3.05
C HIS A 236 2.20 17.17 1.68
N LEU A 237 1.87 18.44 1.47
CA LEU A 237 2.25 19.18 0.26
C LEU A 237 3.77 19.19 0.08
N PHE A 238 4.50 19.26 1.18
CA PHE A 238 5.95 19.23 1.21
C PHE A 238 6.49 17.80 1.34
N PHE A 239 6.03 17.04 2.35
CA PHE A 239 6.55 15.69 2.59
C PHE A 239 5.99 14.62 1.65
N GLY A 240 4.88 14.86 0.98
CA GLY A 240 4.32 13.91 0.02
C GLY A 240 5.26 13.59 -1.14
N PRO A 241 5.75 14.57 -1.91
CA PRO A 241 6.76 14.33 -2.95
C PRO A 241 8.04 13.69 -2.40
N VAL A 242 8.51 14.12 -1.23
CA VAL A 242 9.68 13.54 -0.55
C VAL A 242 9.43 12.07 -0.22
N ASN A 243 8.27 11.75 0.34
CA ASN A 243 7.89 10.37 0.67
C ASN A 243 7.76 9.48 -0.57
N LEU A 244 7.22 10.01 -1.67
CA LEU A 244 7.13 9.32 -2.96
C LEU A 244 8.52 9.06 -3.58
N PHE A 245 9.49 9.95 -3.35
CA PHE A 245 10.87 9.71 -3.74
C PHE A 245 11.44 8.49 -2.99
N PHE A 246 11.23 8.41 -1.69
CA PHE A 246 11.74 7.32 -0.86
C PHE A 246 10.81 6.09 -0.76
N ARG A 247 9.73 6.02 -1.56
CA ARG A 247 8.83 4.86 -1.56
C ARG A 247 9.57 3.55 -1.89
N LYS A 248 9.03 2.44 -1.42
CA LYS A 248 9.54 1.11 -1.76
C LYS A 248 9.38 0.84 -3.25
N LEU A 249 10.49 0.58 -3.95
CA LEU A 249 10.53 0.15 -5.35
C LEU A 249 10.62 -1.36 -5.49
N GLU A 250 11.07 -2.04 -4.44
CA GLU A 250 11.09 -3.48 -4.33
C GLU A 250 9.68 -4.03 -4.06
N PRO A 251 9.48 -5.35 -4.23
CA PRO A 251 8.21 -5.99 -3.90
C PRO A 251 7.76 -5.68 -2.46
N TYR A 252 6.45 -5.42 -2.30
CA TYR A 252 5.89 -5.18 -0.97
C TYR A 252 6.21 -6.34 -0.02
N GLY A 253 6.49 -6.03 1.24
CA GLY A 253 6.79 -7.05 2.25
C GLY A 253 8.17 -7.71 2.15
N LYS A 254 8.99 -7.43 1.14
CA LYS A 254 10.40 -7.85 1.16
C LYS A 254 11.10 -7.23 2.37
N LEU A 255 11.71 -8.08 3.19
CA LEU A 255 12.47 -7.68 4.37
C LEU A 255 13.98 -7.86 4.10
N ALA A 256 14.77 -6.94 4.63
CA ALA A 256 16.21 -7.13 4.68
C ALA A 256 16.58 -8.21 5.71
N LYS A 257 17.64 -8.97 5.43
CA LYS A 257 18.30 -9.82 6.43
C LYS A 257 18.88 -8.90 7.49
N ILE A 258 18.63 -9.20 8.75
CA ILE A 258 19.29 -8.55 9.88
C ILE A 258 20.48 -9.39 10.32
N ASP A 259 21.49 -8.75 10.84
CA ASP A 259 22.59 -9.43 11.50
C ASP A 259 22.16 -9.74 12.93
N LEU A 260 21.96 -11.03 13.21
CA LEU A 260 21.55 -11.49 14.55
C LEU A 260 22.75 -11.74 15.48
N GLU A 261 23.98 -11.64 14.95
CA GLU A 261 25.23 -11.77 15.70
C GLU A 261 25.83 -10.41 16.06
N ASP A 262 25.17 -9.31 15.66
CA ASP A 262 25.62 -7.94 15.98
C ASP A 262 25.39 -7.63 17.47
N GLU A 263 26.43 -7.84 18.27
CA GLU A 263 26.43 -7.54 19.71
C GLU A 263 26.30 -6.04 20.04
N SER A 264 26.45 -5.17 19.04
CA SER A 264 26.28 -3.72 19.24
C SER A 264 24.82 -3.28 19.15
N SER A 265 23.94 -4.11 18.62
CA SER A 265 22.51 -3.84 18.51
C SER A 265 21.79 -4.19 19.81
N ASP A 266 21.01 -3.25 20.31
CA ASP A 266 20.16 -3.43 21.50
C ASP A 266 18.74 -3.94 21.15
N HIS A 267 18.42 -4.09 19.85
CA HIS A 267 17.15 -4.61 19.35
C HIS A 267 17.27 -5.17 17.93
N PHE A 268 16.45 -6.16 17.61
CA PHE A 268 16.36 -6.80 16.29
C PHE A 268 15.05 -6.48 15.56
N GLY A 269 14.11 -5.86 16.25
CA GLY A 269 12.84 -5.40 15.71
C GLY A 269 12.41 -4.06 16.29
N ALA A 270 11.22 -3.61 15.99
CA ALA A 270 10.74 -2.34 16.48
C ALA A 270 9.88 -2.54 17.74
N VAL A 271 10.49 -2.42 18.91
CA VAL A 271 9.81 -2.38 20.22
C VAL A 271 9.27 -0.98 20.48
N ASN A 272 10.11 0.04 20.29
CA ASN A 272 9.76 1.45 20.46
C ASN A 272 9.57 2.14 19.11
N LEU A 273 8.89 3.29 19.12
CA LEU A 273 8.64 4.07 17.91
C LEU A 273 9.95 4.48 17.19
N GLY A 274 11.00 4.79 17.94
CA GLY A 274 12.32 5.15 17.39
C GLY A 274 13.05 4.01 16.68
N HIS A 275 12.71 2.75 16.97
CA HIS A 275 13.28 1.57 16.30
C HIS A 275 12.66 1.31 14.91
N LEU A 276 11.65 2.09 14.50
CA LEU A 276 11.15 2.03 13.12
C LEU A 276 12.15 2.70 12.18
N PRO A 277 12.32 2.17 10.96
CA PRO A 277 13.05 2.89 9.92
C PRO A 277 12.53 4.31 9.73
N TRP A 278 13.45 5.26 9.54
CA TRP A 278 13.10 6.68 9.37
C TRP A 278 12.05 6.93 8.27
N LYS A 279 11.98 6.05 7.26
CA LYS A 279 10.98 6.12 6.20
C LYS A 279 9.56 5.89 6.74
N ASN A 280 9.39 4.97 7.68
CA ASN A 280 8.08 4.72 8.30
C ASN A 280 7.65 5.87 9.21
N LEU A 281 8.59 6.57 9.84
CA LEU A 281 8.31 7.81 10.57
C LEU A 281 7.95 8.96 9.63
N LEU A 282 8.60 9.07 8.46
CA LEU A 282 8.28 10.05 7.41
C LEU A 282 6.88 9.86 6.85
N ASP A 283 6.38 8.62 6.73
CA ASP A 283 5.02 8.30 6.29
C ASP A 283 3.96 9.08 7.06
N ALA A 284 4.21 9.32 8.35
CA ALA A 284 3.29 10.02 9.24
C ALA A 284 3.03 11.47 8.78
N PHE A 285 4.05 12.16 8.27
CA PHE A 285 3.95 13.53 7.76
C PHE A 285 3.48 13.61 6.30
N ALA A 286 3.59 12.52 5.55
CA ALA A 286 3.09 12.43 4.18
C ALA A 286 1.62 12.01 4.09
N CYS A 287 1.03 11.51 5.16
CA CYS A 287 -0.33 10.98 5.17
C CYS A 287 -1.39 12.09 4.99
N ILE A 288 -2.27 11.91 4.00
CA ILE A 288 -3.40 12.81 3.70
C ILE A 288 -4.71 12.38 4.37
N GLU A 289 -4.68 11.36 5.22
CA GLU A 289 -5.84 10.81 5.96
C GLU A 289 -7.04 10.44 5.08
N CYS A 290 -6.80 10.06 3.84
CA CYS A 290 -7.86 9.76 2.87
C CYS A 290 -8.65 8.48 3.18
N GLY A 291 -8.13 7.60 4.05
CA GLY A 291 -8.77 6.36 4.50
C GLY A 291 -8.79 5.21 3.48
N ARG A 292 -8.14 5.35 2.31
CA ARG A 292 -8.10 4.28 1.30
C ARG A 292 -7.48 2.99 1.84
N CYS A 293 -6.45 3.10 2.66
CA CYS A 293 -5.76 1.96 3.25
C CYS A 293 -6.67 1.14 4.18
N GLN A 294 -7.47 1.80 5.00
CA GLN A 294 -8.40 1.11 5.91
C GLN A 294 -9.62 0.55 5.18
N ASP A 295 -10.14 1.25 4.14
CA ASP A 295 -11.28 0.77 3.34
C ASP A 295 -10.93 -0.45 2.44
N ASN A 296 -9.66 -0.81 2.35
CA ASN A 296 -9.18 -1.99 1.63
C ASN A 296 -8.48 -3.00 2.56
N CYS A 297 -8.42 -2.73 3.87
CA CYS A 297 -7.83 -3.64 4.84
C CYS A 297 -8.81 -4.74 5.24
N PRO A 298 -8.48 -6.03 5.01
CA PRO A 298 -9.37 -7.13 5.39
C PRO A 298 -9.62 -7.19 6.89
N ALA A 299 -8.60 -6.97 7.71
CA ALA A 299 -8.73 -6.95 9.17
C ALA A 299 -9.70 -5.85 9.64
N TYR A 300 -9.52 -4.61 9.16
CA TYR A 300 -10.41 -3.49 9.52
C TYR A 300 -11.86 -3.74 9.08
N LEU A 301 -12.04 -4.19 7.84
CA LEU A 301 -13.37 -4.42 7.27
C LEU A 301 -14.12 -5.58 7.92
N THR A 302 -13.41 -6.50 8.56
CA THR A 302 -13.96 -7.60 9.36
C THR A 302 -13.95 -7.31 10.87
N ARG A 303 -13.81 -6.05 11.27
CA ARG A 303 -13.90 -5.56 12.65
C ARG A 303 -12.84 -6.13 13.60
N LYS A 304 -11.61 -6.34 13.10
CA LYS A 304 -10.46 -6.64 13.94
C LYS A 304 -9.78 -5.35 14.44
N PRO A 305 -8.98 -5.39 15.51
CA PRO A 305 -8.41 -4.20 16.16
C PRO A 305 -7.32 -3.48 15.33
N LEU A 306 -7.25 -3.70 14.04
CA LEU A 306 -6.23 -3.16 13.14
C LEU A 306 -6.80 -2.18 12.13
N SER A 307 -6.33 -0.92 12.16
CA SER A 307 -6.51 0.05 11.09
C SER A 307 -5.16 0.55 10.57
N PRO A 308 -4.84 0.33 9.28
CA PRO A 308 -3.61 0.88 8.70
C PRO A 308 -3.56 2.42 8.72
N LYS A 309 -4.72 3.08 8.77
CA LYS A 309 -4.82 4.53 8.88
C LYS A 309 -4.42 4.99 10.28
N SER A 310 -4.93 4.34 11.35
CA SER A 310 -4.58 4.72 12.71
C SER A 310 -3.11 4.46 13.03
N ILE A 311 -2.46 3.45 12.46
CA ILE A 311 -1.01 3.27 12.59
C ILE A 311 -0.28 4.58 12.21
N VAL A 312 -0.58 5.12 11.05
CA VAL A 312 0.10 6.32 10.52
C VAL A 312 -0.30 7.59 11.28
N GLU A 313 -1.58 7.72 11.66
CA GLU A 313 -2.08 8.85 12.44
C GLU A 313 -1.52 8.86 13.86
N ASN A 314 -1.52 7.72 14.56
CA ASN A 314 -0.94 7.61 15.90
C ASN A 314 0.56 7.93 15.87
N THR A 315 1.29 7.40 14.90
CA THR A 315 2.72 7.73 14.67
C THR A 315 2.91 9.25 14.54
N ARG A 316 2.08 9.94 13.76
CA ARG A 316 2.20 11.41 13.59
C ARG A 316 2.06 12.16 14.91
N PHE A 317 1.06 11.84 15.72
CA PHE A 317 0.84 12.55 17.00
C PHE A 317 1.94 12.23 18.00
N LEU A 318 2.40 10.99 18.08
CA LEU A 318 3.53 10.61 18.93
C LEU A 318 4.84 11.32 18.53
N LEU A 319 5.08 11.50 17.23
CA LEU A 319 6.23 12.28 16.75
C LEU A 319 6.10 13.76 17.08
N TRP A 320 4.90 14.33 17.12
CA TRP A 320 4.68 15.69 17.58
C TRP A 320 4.97 15.85 19.08
N GLU A 321 4.71 14.82 19.86
CA GLU A 321 5.03 14.77 21.31
C GLU A 321 6.50 14.39 21.59
N ASN A 322 7.33 14.19 20.55
CA ASN A 322 8.69 13.65 20.65
C ASN A 322 8.78 12.30 21.39
N ALA A 323 7.73 11.50 21.30
CA ALA A 323 7.55 10.26 22.05
C ALA A 323 8.21 9.04 21.38
N HIS A 324 9.46 9.16 20.90
CA HIS A 324 10.17 8.08 20.19
C HIS A 324 10.43 6.84 21.05
N ALA A 325 10.53 7.00 22.38
CA ALA A 325 10.71 5.91 23.33
C ALA A 325 9.39 5.16 23.69
N LYS A 326 8.25 5.57 23.16
CA LYS A 326 6.97 4.90 23.44
C LYS A 326 6.92 3.53 22.78
N PRO A 327 6.47 2.47 23.51
CA PRO A 327 6.27 1.15 22.94
C PRO A 327 5.25 1.17 21.78
N ILE A 328 5.60 0.55 20.65
CA ILE A 328 4.72 0.48 19.48
C ILE A 328 3.45 -0.28 19.82
N ALA A 329 3.56 -1.41 20.52
CA ALA A 329 2.45 -2.29 20.84
C ALA A 329 1.42 -1.70 21.83
N GLU A 330 1.69 -0.52 22.38
CA GLU A 330 0.77 0.17 23.30
C GLU A 330 0.35 1.55 22.81
N ALA A 331 1.19 2.20 22.01
CA ALA A 331 0.99 3.57 21.59
C ALA A 331 0.55 3.73 20.13
N VAL A 332 1.01 2.84 19.23
CA VAL A 332 0.70 2.88 17.80
C VAL A 332 -0.41 1.89 17.45
N LEU A 333 -0.31 0.65 17.92
CA LEU A 333 -1.28 -0.44 17.71
C LEU A 333 -1.20 -1.45 18.85
N SER A 334 -2.29 -2.13 19.18
CA SER A 334 -2.27 -3.17 20.22
C SER A 334 -1.57 -4.44 19.73
N THR A 335 -1.11 -5.29 20.64
CA THR A 335 -0.51 -6.60 20.32
C THR A 335 -1.46 -7.45 19.47
N ASP A 336 -2.76 -7.47 19.78
CA ASP A 336 -3.76 -8.17 18.97
C ASP A 336 -3.86 -7.57 17.55
N ALA A 337 -3.74 -6.25 17.40
CA ALA A 337 -3.71 -5.61 16.10
C ALA A 337 -2.48 -6.01 15.28
N VAL A 338 -1.30 -6.11 15.92
CA VAL A 338 -0.06 -6.56 15.27
C VAL A 338 -0.27 -7.93 14.61
N PHE A 339 -0.85 -8.88 15.31
CA PHE A 339 -1.06 -10.23 14.79
C PHE A 339 -2.35 -10.40 13.98
N SER A 340 -3.24 -9.41 13.92
CA SER A 340 -4.42 -9.43 13.02
C SER A 340 -4.08 -9.12 11.55
N CYS A 341 -2.87 -8.70 11.24
CA CYS A 341 -2.45 -8.37 9.88
C CYS A 341 -2.18 -9.62 9.06
N THR A 342 -2.86 -9.77 7.93
CA THR A 342 -2.64 -10.86 6.96
C THR A 342 -1.46 -10.62 6.01
N THR A 343 -0.66 -9.59 6.21
CA THR A 343 0.47 -9.17 5.35
C THR A 343 0.15 -9.08 3.85
N CYS A 344 -1.09 -8.80 3.50
CA CYS A 344 -1.58 -8.83 2.11
C CYS A 344 -1.21 -7.61 1.26
N ALA A 345 -0.53 -6.61 1.81
CA ALA A 345 -0.11 -5.35 1.17
C ALA A 345 -1.23 -4.49 0.55
N ALA A 346 -2.51 -4.74 0.84
CA ALA A 346 -3.60 -3.93 0.29
C ALA A 346 -3.49 -2.45 0.67
N CYS A 347 -3.08 -2.15 1.91
CA CYS A 347 -2.88 -0.79 2.41
C CYS A 347 -1.74 -0.05 1.71
N MET A 348 -0.65 -0.74 1.36
CA MET A 348 0.49 -0.15 0.64
C MET A 348 0.17 0.07 -0.84
N ASN A 349 -0.45 -0.93 -1.48
CA ASN A 349 -0.80 -0.89 -2.89
C ASN A 349 -1.77 0.26 -3.24
N ILE A 350 -2.69 0.60 -2.35
CA ILE A 350 -3.70 1.63 -2.58
C ILE A 350 -3.27 3.03 -2.13
N CYS A 351 -2.14 3.17 -1.43
CA CYS A 351 -1.73 4.44 -0.85
C CYS A 351 -1.24 5.43 -1.92
N PRO A 352 -1.88 6.60 -2.09
CA PRO A 352 -1.45 7.60 -3.07
C PRO A 352 -0.11 8.24 -2.71
N MET A 353 0.25 8.24 -1.43
CA MET A 353 1.45 8.88 -0.89
C MET A 353 2.62 7.90 -0.72
N GLY A 354 2.43 6.60 -1.02
CA GLY A 354 3.47 5.59 -0.85
C GLY A 354 3.82 5.27 0.60
N ASN A 355 2.85 5.38 1.52
CA ASN A 355 3.03 4.99 2.92
C ASN A 355 3.03 3.47 3.07
N GLU A 356 3.76 2.96 4.05
CA GLU A 356 4.09 1.56 4.24
C GLU A 356 3.60 1.00 5.61
N PRO A 357 2.31 1.12 5.97
CA PRO A 357 1.83 0.73 7.31
C PRO A 357 1.97 -0.78 7.58
N MET A 358 1.97 -1.66 6.56
CA MET A 358 2.23 -3.08 6.75
C MET A 358 3.67 -3.34 7.22
N MET A 359 4.64 -2.51 6.78
CA MET A 359 6.03 -2.66 7.23
C MET A 359 6.17 -2.36 8.72
N VAL A 360 5.44 -1.36 9.23
CA VAL A 360 5.38 -1.07 10.68
C VAL A 360 4.93 -2.31 11.47
N VAL A 361 3.90 -3.02 10.96
CA VAL A 361 3.44 -4.27 11.60
C VAL A 361 4.52 -5.35 11.58
N LEU A 362 5.23 -5.52 10.45
CA LEU A 362 6.29 -6.53 10.34
C LEU A 362 7.48 -6.23 11.27
N TYR A 363 7.88 -4.97 11.39
CA TYR A 363 8.93 -4.58 12.33
C TYR A 363 8.47 -4.74 13.79
N ALA A 364 7.22 -4.40 14.10
CA ALA A 364 6.64 -4.62 15.42
C ALA A 364 6.57 -6.11 15.80
N ARG A 365 6.22 -7.00 14.85
CA ARG A 365 6.26 -8.46 15.07
C ARG A 365 7.66 -8.94 15.42
N ARG A 366 8.68 -8.46 14.70
CA ARG A 366 10.08 -8.79 15.04
C ARG A 366 10.42 -8.36 16.46
N GLY A 367 10.11 -7.12 16.84
CA GLY A 367 10.36 -6.62 18.19
C GLY A 367 9.64 -7.43 19.27
N LEU A 368 8.37 -7.77 19.06
CA LEU A 368 7.62 -8.59 20.00
C LEU A 368 8.22 -10.00 20.15
N VAL A 369 8.58 -10.66 19.05
CA VAL A 369 9.01 -12.06 19.05
C VAL A 369 10.47 -12.19 19.44
N LEU A 370 11.40 -11.39 18.86
CA LEU A 370 12.83 -11.55 19.08
C LEU A 370 13.29 -10.83 20.36
N ASP A 371 12.82 -9.60 20.59
CA ASP A 371 13.33 -8.77 21.68
C ASP A 371 12.53 -8.98 22.97
N LEU A 372 11.21 -9.23 22.86
CA LEU A 372 10.34 -9.38 24.04
C LEU A 372 9.87 -10.82 24.30
N GLY A 373 10.17 -11.79 23.41
CA GLY A 373 9.72 -13.17 23.54
C GLY A 373 8.20 -13.35 23.48
N GLN A 374 7.48 -12.39 22.90
CA GLN A 374 6.02 -12.36 22.87
C GLN A 374 5.47 -12.76 21.50
N ASN A 375 4.72 -13.85 21.45
CA ASN A 375 3.97 -14.29 20.27
C ASN A 375 2.62 -14.87 20.69
N PRO A 376 1.64 -14.94 19.76
CA PRO A 376 0.41 -15.68 20.00
C PRO A 376 0.69 -17.10 20.43
N PRO A 377 -0.02 -17.63 21.46
CA PRO A 377 0.22 -18.99 21.96
C PRO A 377 0.13 -20.07 20.89
N GLU A 378 -0.72 -19.89 19.88
CA GLU A 378 -0.93 -20.81 18.77
C GLU A 378 0.33 -20.93 17.88
N LEU A 379 1.19 -19.91 17.84
CA LEU A 379 2.42 -19.96 17.04
C LEU A 379 3.58 -20.70 17.74
N THR A 380 3.57 -20.84 19.05
CA THR A 380 4.63 -21.51 19.80
C THR A 380 4.82 -22.97 19.34
N PRO A 381 3.78 -23.82 19.26
CA PRO A 381 3.93 -25.18 18.73
C PRO A 381 4.32 -25.19 17.25
N VAL A 382 3.90 -24.21 16.48
CA VAL A 382 4.25 -24.09 15.05
C VAL A 382 5.74 -23.78 14.87
N TYR A 383 6.29 -22.88 15.66
CA TYR A 383 7.73 -22.58 15.64
C TYR A 383 8.56 -23.81 16.03
N LYS A 384 8.16 -24.50 17.10
CA LYS A 384 8.80 -25.75 17.51
C LYS A 384 8.74 -26.83 16.40
N SER A 385 7.61 -26.93 15.71
CA SER A 385 7.45 -27.86 14.58
C SER A 385 8.34 -27.48 13.39
N LEU A 386 8.47 -26.21 13.08
CA LEU A 386 9.38 -25.71 12.03
C LEU A 386 10.85 -26.00 12.38
N GLU A 387 11.24 -25.82 13.63
CA GLU A 387 12.60 -26.04 14.12
C GLU A 387 12.97 -27.52 14.05
N ILE A 388 12.12 -28.40 14.61
CA ILE A 388 12.42 -29.84 14.74
C ILE A 388 12.19 -30.58 13.42
N TYR A 389 11.05 -30.35 12.76
CA TYR A 389 10.60 -31.14 11.61
C TYR A 389 10.73 -30.41 10.26
N GLY A 390 11.14 -29.15 10.26
CA GLY A 390 11.24 -28.34 9.04
C GLY A 390 9.88 -28.05 8.37
N ASN A 391 8.77 -28.23 9.08
CA ASN A 391 7.43 -27.92 8.57
C ASN A 391 6.47 -27.52 9.71
N PRO A 392 5.41 -26.73 9.40
CA PRO A 392 4.54 -26.18 10.44
C PRO A 392 3.54 -27.17 11.06
N TRP A 393 3.39 -28.36 10.51
CA TRP A 393 2.46 -29.39 11.01
C TRP A 393 3.10 -30.39 11.98
N GLY A 394 4.42 -30.36 12.18
CA GLY A 394 5.13 -31.30 13.03
C GLY A 394 5.17 -32.74 12.48
N ILE A 395 5.12 -32.87 11.17
CA ILE A 395 5.12 -34.16 10.48
C ILE A 395 6.58 -34.55 10.16
N GLU A 396 6.92 -35.84 10.36
CA GLU A 396 8.25 -36.37 10.07
C GLU A 396 8.73 -36.03 8.64
N PRO A 397 9.98 -35.59 8.45
CA PRO A 397 10.50 -35.17 7.14
C PRO A 397 10.35 -36.22 6.03
N GLY A 398 10.54 -37.51 6.35
CA GLY A 398 10.42 -38.61 5.39
C GLY A 398 9.02 -38.72 4.75
N LYS A 399 7.98 -38.32 5.46
CA LYS A 399 6.60 -38.32 4.93
C LYS A 399 6.35 -37.33 3.82
N ARG A 400 7.28 -36.40 3.62
CA ARG A 400 7.22 -35.45 2.50
C ARG A 400 7.37 -36.11 1.13
N ASP A 401 7.83 -37.35 1.05
CA ASP A 401 7.97 -38.10 -0.20
C ASP A 401 6.73 -38.95 -0.51
N GLU A 402 5.85 -39.20 0.46
CA GLU A 402 4.69 -40.08 0.30
C GLU A 402 3.68 -39.58 -0.75
N TRP A 403 3.51 -38.27 -0.90
CA TRP A 403 2.49 -37.70 -1.79
C TRP A 403 2.73 -38.01 -3.28
N PHE A 404 3.98 -38.19 -3.71
CA PHE A 404 4.31 -38.52 -5.10
C PHE A 404 4.67 -40.01 -5.30
N SER A 405 4.59 -40.81 -4.26
CA SER A 405 4.82 -42.27 -4.36
C SER A 405 3.86 -42.88 -5.38
N GLY A 406 4.38 -43.76 -6.24
CA GLY A 406 3.62 -44.42 -7.30
C GLY A 406 3.27 -43.53 -8.52
N THR A 407 3.69 -42.28 -8.58
CA THR A 407 3.41 -41.37 -9.70
C THR A 407 4.47 -41.38 -10.80
N GLY A 408 5.57 -42.10 -10.60
CA GLY A 408 6.72 -42.12 -11.52
C GLY A 408 7.66 -40.89 -11.38
N ALA A 409 7.29 -39.90 -10.58
CA ALA A 409 8.18 -38.76 -10.29
C ALA A 409 9.31 -39.19 -9.32
N LYS A 410 10.46 -38.54 -9.44
CA LYS A 410 11.63 -38.77 -8.61
C LYS A 410 12.01 -37.48 -7.87
N ARG A 411 12.64 -37.62 -6.70
CA ARG A 411 13.29 -36.49 -6.07
C ARG A 411 14.37 -35.91 -6.99
N PHE A 412 14.69 -34.64 -6.79
CA PHE A 412 15.64 -33.93 -7.64
C PHE A 412 17.03 -34.58 -7.70
N ASP A 413 17.52 -35.10 -6.57
CA ASP A 413 18.79 -35.81 -6.45
C ASP A 413 18.80 -37.22 -7.10
N GLN A 414 17.61 -37.76 -7.39
CA GLN A 414 17.40 -39.08 -7.99
C GLN A 414 16.94 -39.01 -9.45
N ALA A 415 16.58 -37.82 -9.92
CA ALA A 415 16.15 -37.58 -11.29
C ALA A 415 17.37 -37.49 -12.23
N GLU A 416 17.18 -37.89 -13.50
CA GLU A 416 18.25 -37.88 -14.50
C GLU A 416 18.41 -36.47 -15.10
N ASN A 417 19.47 -35.76 -14.68
CA ASN A 417 19.81 -34.38 -15.12
C ASN A 417 18.60 -33.45 -15.14
N PRO A 418 17.86 -33.27 -14.05
CA PRO A 418 16.62 -32.48 -14.04
C PRO A 418 16.90 -31.00 -14.34
N GLU A 419 16.13 -30.44 -15.27
CA GLU A 419 16.22 -29.01 -15.61
C GLU A 419 15.54 -28.13 -14.57
N TYR A 420 14.44 -28.61 -14.01
CA TYR A 420 13.62 -27.90 -13.05
C TYR A 420 13.50 -28.65 -11.72
N LEU A 421 13.60 -27.91 -10.63
CA LEU A 421 13.12 -28.37 -9.34
C LEU A 421 11.63 -28.01 -9.21
N PHE A 422 10.74 -28.98 -9.05
CA PHE A 422 9.37 -28.71 -8.63
C PHE A 422 9.34 -28.60 -7.10
N TRP A 423 9.18 -27.36 -6.63
CA TRP A 423 9.04 -27.03 -5.22
C TRP A 423 7.56 -27.01 -4.85
N GLU A 424 7.03 -28.12 -4.37
CA GLU A 424 5.65 -28.28 -3.91
C GLU A 424 5.38 -27.51 -2.61
N GLY A 425 6.44 -27.24 -1.84
CA GLY A 425 6.37 -26.60 -0.53
C GLY A 425 5.75 -27.48 0.55
N CYS A 426 5.69 -26.96 1.77
CA CYS A 426 5.15 -27.74 2.90
C CYS A 426 3.66 -28.09 2.73
N ALA A 427 2.85 -27.17 2.20
CA ALA A 427 1.43 -27.45 1.94
C ALA A 427 1.24 -28.53 0.86
N GLY A 428 2.00 -28.47 -0.25
CA GLY A 428 1.93 -29.48 -1.31
C GLY A 428 2.38 -30.85 -0.89
N ALA A 429 3.34 -30.93 0.03
CA ALA A 429 3.84 -32.20 0.52
C ALA A 429 2.98 -32.83 1.63
N LEU A 430 2.42 -32.03 2.54
CA LEU A 430 1.91 -32.53 3.82
C LEU A 430 0.42 -32.23 4.09
N ASP A 431 -0.15 -31.20 3.43
CA ASP A 431 -1.57 -30.88 3.58
C ASP A 431 -2.41 -31.62 2.53
N PRO A 432 -3.49 -32.35 2.91
CA PRO A 432 -4.30 -33.12 1.96
C PRO A 432 -4.89 -32.30 0.82
N ARG A 433 -5.24 -31.03 1.07
CA ARG A 433 -5.73 -30.10 0.04
C ARG A 433 -4.61 -29.68 -0.91
N GLY A 434 -3.46 -29.34 -0.34
CA GLY A 434 -2.26 -28.98 -1.08
C GLY A 434 -1.72 -30.14 -1.93
N GLN A 435 -1.78 -31.38 -1.44
CA GLN A 435 -1.37 -32.58 -2.19
C GLN A 435 -2.19 -32.80 -3.47
N LYS A 436 -3.50 -32.45 -3.48
CA LYS A 436 -4.32 -32.53 -4.70
C LYS A 436 -3.79 -31.58 -5.78
N ILE A 437 -3.41 -30.37 -5.39
CA ILE A 437 -2.81 -29.37 -6.29
C ILE A 437 -1.44 -29.84 -6.79
N ALA A 438 -0.60 -30.35 -5.88
CA ALA A 438 0.72 -30.85 -6.22
C ALA A 438 0.65 -32.03 -7.22
N LYS A 439 -0.29 -32.97 -7.01
CA LYS A 439 -0.53 -34.10 -7.94
C LYS A 439 -1.03 -33.64 -9.31
N ALA A 440 -1.93 -32.66 -9.36
CA ALA A 440 -2.39 -32.06 -10.61
C ALA A 440 -1.21 -31.42 -11.37
N MET A 441 -0.40 -30.61 -10.67
CA MET A 441 0.78 -29.98 -11.26
C MET A 441 1.79 -31.01 -11.77
N LEU A 442 2.01 -32.08 -11.01
CA LEU A 442 2.91 -33.17 -11.40
C LEU A 442 2.45 -33.80 -12.72
N ARG A 443 1.16 -34.13 -12.88
CA ARG A 443 0.61 -34.67 -14.13
C ARG A 443 0.75 -33.70 -15.30
N ILE A 444 0.55 -32.39 -15.06
CA ILE A 444 0.78 -31.34 -16.08
C ILE A 444 2.26 -31.33 -16.51
N LEU A 445 3.20 -31.40 -15.59
CA LEU A 445 4.63 -31.44 -15.92
C LEU A 445 5.01 -32.67 -16.73
N GLN A 446 4.47 -33.84 -16.37
CA GLN A 446 4.69 -35.09 -17.08
C GLN A 446 4.10 -35.05 -18.48
N ALA A 447 2.83 -34.67 -18.63
CA ALA A 447 2.15 -34.54 -19.92
C ALA A 447 2.83 -33.51 -20.84
N GLY A 448 3.27 -32.40 -20.26
CA GLY A 448 4.06 -31.39 -20.96
C GLY A 448 5.49 -31.80 -21.30
N GLY A 449 5.95 -33.05 -20.97
CA GLY A 449 7.29 -33.54 -21.25
C GLY A 449 8.40 -32.70 -20.57
N VAL A 450 8.14 -32.16 -19.38
CA VAL A 450 9.11 -31.36 -18.62
C VAL A 450 10.11 -32.29 -17.93
N ASN A 451 11.41 -31.99 -18.03
CA ASN A 451 12.43 -32.68 -17.25
C ASN A 451 12.57 -32.04 -15.88
N PHE A 452 12.06 -32.69 -14.85
CA PHE A 452 12.02 -32.15 -13.49
C PHE A 452 12.30 -33.23 -12.42
N GLY A 453 12.71 -32.74 -11.24
CA GLY A 453 12.69 -33.50 -10.01
C GLY A 453 11.89 -32.79 -8.94
N VAL A 454 11.36 -33.51 -7.96
CA VAL A 454 10.55 -33.00 -6.86
C VAL A 454 11.44 -32.62 -5.68
N ALA A 455 11.07 -31.59 -4.91
CA ALA A 455 11.81 -31.21 -3.71
C ALA A 455 11.72 -32.27 -2.60
N GLY A 456 10.53 -32.73 -2.28
CA GLY A 456 10.30 -33.81 -1.29
C GLY A 456 10.98 -33.55 0.06
N SER A 457 11.56 -34.63 0.60
CA SER A 457 12.28 -34.63 1.89
C SER A 457 13.66 -33.96 1.86
N LEU A 458 14.17 -33.56 0.68
CA LEU A 458 15.44 -32.84 0.57
C LEU A 458 15.41 -31.49 1.25
N PHE A 459 14.28 -30.80 1.19
CA PHE A 459 14.15 -29.41 1.64
C PHE A 459 13.17 -29.27 2.79
N LYS A 460 13.46 -28.31 3.66
CA LYS A 460 12.56 -27.84 4.72
C LYS A 460 11.59 -26.77 4.19
N CYS A 461 10.67 -26.32 5.04
CA CYS A 461 9.88 -25.12 4.76
C CYS A 461 10.81 -23.95 4.42
N ASN A 462 10.40 -23.09 3.48
CA ASN A 462 11.19 -21.91 3.11
C ASN A 462 11.28 -20.81 4.19
N GLY A 463 10.58 -20.99 5.31
CA GLY A 463 10.61 -20.08 6.45
C GLY A 463 9.70 -18.85 6.34
N ASP A 464 8.89 -18.67 5.26
CA ASP A 464 7.99 -17.51 5.11
C ASP A 464 7.13 -17.27 6.35
N LEU A 465 6.53 -18.33 6.89
CA LEU A 465 5.69 -18.26 8.09
C LEU A 465 6.45 -17.64 9.27
N ALA A 466 7.63 -18.14 9.60
CA ALA A 466 8.46 -17.64 10.68
C ALA A 466 8.78 -16.13 10.46
N ARG A 467 9.20 -15.78 9.24
CA ARG A 467 9.56 -14.39 8.89
C ARG A 467 8.39 -13.43 8.99
N ARG A 468 7.19 -13.82 8.48
CA ARG A 468 5.98 -12.97 8.51
C ARG A 468 5.36 -12.84 9.88
N THR A 469 5.64 -13.77 10.79
CA THR A 469 5.17 -13.71 12.17
C THR A 469 6.20 -13.12 13.14
N GLY A 470 7.40 -12.74 12.65
CA GLY A 470 8.42 -12.01 13.41
C GLY A 470 9.61 -12.84 13.89
N ASN A 471 9.57 -14.17 13.74
CA ASN A 471 10.69 -15.05 14.11
C ASN A 471 11.75 -15.09 13.00
N GLU A 472 12.53 -14.03 12.90
CA GLU A 472 13.59 -13.91 11.89
C GLU A 472 14.72 -14.91 12.12
N TYR A 473 15.03 -15.26 13.39
CA TYR A 473 16.04 -16.25 13.73
C TYR A 473 15.72 -17.60 13.09
N LEU A 474 14.52 -18.11 13.33
CA LEU A 474 14.08 -19.39 12.74
C LEU A 474 14.00 -19.32 11.20
N PHE A 475 13.59 -18.16 10.64
CA PHE A 475 13.63 -17.97 9.19
C PHE A 475 15.05 -18.11 8.64
N GLN A 476 16.04 -17.48 9.28
CA GLN A 476 17.42 -17.48 8.80
C GLN A 476 18.04 -18.88 8.87
N ILE A 477 17.74 -19.67 9.91
CA ILE A 477 18.16 -21.07 10.01
C ILE A 477 17.61 -21.85 8.81
N LEU A 478 16.28 -21.85 8.62
CA LEU A 478 15.63 -22.60 7.55
C LEU A 478 16.10 -22.17 6.15
N ALA A 479 16.30 -20.87 5.95
CA ALA A 479 16.74 -20.32 4.68
C ALA A 479 18.21 -20.66 4.38
N SER A 480 19.08 -20.62 5.38
CA SER A 480 20.51 -20.98 5.23
C SER A 480 20.68 -22.48 4.91
N GLU A 481 20.00 -23.35 5.64
CA GLU A 481 20.04 -24.80 5.37
C GLU A 481 19.54 -25.13 3.96
N ASN A 482 18.39 -24.56 3.56
CA ASN A 482 17.88 -24.77 2.21
C ASN A 482 18.81 -24.17 1.13
N ALA A 483 19.44 -23.01 1.39
CA ALA A 483 20.38 -22.37 0.47
C ALA A 483 21.62 -23.25 0.24
N GLU A 484 22.10 -23.90 1.28
CA GLU A 484 23.21 -24.85 1.17
C GLU A 484 22.82 -26.03 0.27
N ILE A 485 21.64 -26.62 0.47
CA ILE A 485 21.14 -27.72 -0.35
C ILE A 485 20.96 -27.29 -1.82
N PHE A 486 20.40 -26.11 -2.09
CA PHE A 486 20.31 -25.56 -3.44
C PHE A 486 21.68 -25.48 -4.12
N SER A 487 22.69 -25.06 -3.37
CA SER A 487 24.07 -24.92 -3.87
C SER A 487 24.70 -26.30 -4.12
N GLN A 488 24.57 -27.23 -3.21
CA GLN A 488 25.10 -28.59 -3.32
C GLN A 488 24.50 -29.37 -4.51
N LEU A 489 23.20 -29.22 -4.74
CA LEU A 489 22.48 -29.86 -5.85
C LEU A 489 22.58 -29.10 -7.17
N GLY A 490 23.18 -27.91 -7.19
CA GLY A 490 23.31 -27.07 -8.38
C GLY A 490 21.97 -26.60 -8.97
N VAL A 491 20.93 -26.47 -8.14
CA VAL A 491 19.59 -26.05 -8.59
C VAL A 491 19.62 -24.61 -9.10
N LYS A 492 19.13 -24.39 -10.32
CA LYS A 492 19.05 -23.05 -10.94
C LYS A 492 17.61 -22.61 -11.24
N LYS A 493 16.73 -23.56 -11.60
CA LYS A 493 15.36 -23.26 -12.03
C LYS A 493 14.37 -23.94 -11.11
N VAL A 494 13.40 -23.19 -10.60
CA VAL A 494 12.40 -23.67 -9.65
C VAL A 494 11.00 -23.35 -10.13
N ILE A 495 10.12 -24.34 -10.16
CA ILE A 495 8.67 -24.18 -10.37
C ILE A 495 8.00 -24.35 -9.01
N THR A 496 7.11 -23.44 -8.63
CA THR A 496 6.36 -23.59 -7.37
C THR A 496 4.89 -23.21 -7.50
N MET A 497 4.05 -23.97 -6.78
CA MET A 497 2.60 -23.75 -6.76
C MET A 497 2.15 -22.81 -5.64
N CYS A 498 3.03 -22.43 -4.73
CA CYS A 498 2.71 -21.56 -3.62
C CYS A 498 3.27 -20.15 -3.85
N PRO A 499 2.44 -19.09 -3.91
CA PRO A 499 2.91 -17.72 -4.08
C PRO A 499 3.82 -17.23 -2.95
N HIS A 500 3.67 -17.74 -1.74
CA HIS A 500 4.56 -17.44 -0.62
C HIS A 500 5.96 -18.01 -0.88
N CYS A 501 6.05 -19.27 -1.35
CA CYS A 501 7.31 -19.87 -1.75
C CYS A 501 7.94 -19.12 -2.93
N TYR A 502 7.14 -18.78 -3.95
CA TYR A 502 7.59 -17.97 -5.08
C TYR A 502 8.23 -16.66 -4.63
N PHE A 503 7.55 -15.95 -3.73
CA PHE A 503 8.01 -14.66 -3.22
C PHE A 503 9.34 -14.77 -2.46
N VAL A 504 9.43 -15.69 -1.51
CA VAL A 504 10.59 -15.85 -0.63
C VAL A 504 11.80 -16.36 -1.41
N LEU A 505 11.65 -17.43 -2.19
CA LEU A 505 12.74 -18.01 -2.98
C LEU A 505 13.31 -17.00 -3.98
N LYS A 506 12.46 -16.20 -4.61
CA LYS A 506 12.87 -15.23 -5.62
C LYS A 506 13.49 -13.95 -5.04
N ASN A 507 12.92 -13.42 -3.94
CA ASN A 507 13.24 -12.07 -3.49
C ASN A 507 14.07 -12.04 -2.20
N GLU A 508 14.00 -13.08 -1.37
CA GLU A 508 14.63 -13.08 -0.06
C GLU A 508 15.81 -14.07 0.05
N TYR A 509 15.77 -15.22 -0.65
CA TYR A 509 16.88 -16.18 -0.69
C TYR A 509 18.17 -15.65 -1.33
N PRO A 510 18.16 -14.67 -2.25
CA PRO A 510 19.41 -14.05 -2.70
C PRO A 510 20.28 -13.48 -1.57
N GLN A 511 19.69 -13.12 -0.42
CA GLN A 511 20.41 -12.65 0.78
C GLN A 511 21.19 -13.77 1.48
N PHE A 512 20.97 -15.03 1.08
CA PHE A 512 21.66 -16.24 1.58
C PHE A 512 22.59 -16.86 0.52
N GLY A 513 22.99 -16.08 -0.50
CA GLY A 513 23.96 -16.48 -1.51
C GLY A 513 23.40 -17.33 -2.66
N VAL A 514 22.09 -17.56 -2.73
CA VAL A 514 21.46 -18.34 -3.82
C VAL A 514 20.70 -17.46 -4.78
N SER A 515 20.95 -17.59 -6.07
CA SER A 515 20.22 -16.92 -7.14
C SER A 515 19.44 -17.93 -7.97
N LEU A 516 18.11 -17.97 -7.78
CA LEU A 516 17.21 -18.93 -8.40
C LEU A 516 16.31 -18.26 -9.46
N SER A 517 16.16 -18.90 -10.61
CA SER A 517 15.12 -18.56 -11.58
C SER A 517 13.80 -19.21 -11.15
N VAL A 518 13.02 -18.49 -10.35
CA VAL A 518 11.75 -19.02 -9.80
C VAL A 518 10.59 -18.60 -10.69
N ILE A 519 9.75 -19.58 -11.07
CA ILE A 519 8.50 -19.35 -11.80
C ILE A 519 7.31 -19.93 -11.01
N ASP A 520 6.22 -19.20 -10.96
CA ASP A 520 4.97 -19.71 -10.40
C ASP A 520 4.28 -20.67 -11.38
N HIS A 521 3.54 -21.62 -10.84
CA HIS A 521 2.91 -22.68 -11.63
C HIS A 521 1.92 -22.17 -12.68
N ALA A 522 1.14 -21.11 -12.39
CA ALA A 522 0.20 -20.57 -13.35
C ALA A 522 0.91 -19.97 -14.58
N SER A 523 2.02 -19.24 -14.35
CA SER A 523 2.88 -18.74 -15.43
C SER A 523 3.51 -19.89 -16.22
N PHE A 524 3.94 -20.96 -15.56
CA PHE A 524 4.54 -22.12 -16.21
C PHE A 524 3.53 -22.91 -17.04
N ILE A 525 2.33 -23.15 -16.51
CA ILE A 525 1.22 -23.76 -17.23
C ILE A 525 0.90 -22.95 -18.51
N LEU A 526 0.81 -21.62 -18.39
CA LEU A 526 0.58 -20.76 -19.55
C LEU A 526 1.67 -20.90 -20.63
N GLN A 527 2.94 -21.07 -20.22
CA GLN A 527 4.03 -21.34 -21.16
C GLN A 527 3.84 -22.68 -21.89
N LEU A 528 3.47 -23.75 -21.19
CA LEU A 528 3.20 -25.04 -21.79
C LEU A 528 2.03 -24.99 -22.80
N ILE A 529 0.95 -24.28 -22.45
CA ILE A 529 -0.20 -24.06 -23.34
C ILE A 529 0.24 -23.30 -24.61
N ARG A 530 0.97 -22.19 -24.44
CA ARG A 530 1.45 -21.37 -25.57
C ARG A 530 2.42 -22.10 -26.50
N GLN A 531 3.19 -23.05 -25.95
CA GLN A 531 4.09 -23.92 -26.70
C GLN A 531 3.37 -25.11 -27.36
N GLY A 532 2.06 -25.29 -27.10
CA GLY A 532 1.28 -26.41 -27.60
C GLY A 532 1.64 -27.76 -26.97
N ARG A 533 2.38 -27.74 -25.83
CA ARG A 533 2.81 -28.95 -25.11
C ARG A 533 1.68 -29.56 -24.29
N ILE A 534 0.72 -28.75 -23.87
CA ILE A 534 -0.57 -29.17 -23.32
C ILE A 534 -1.69 -28.39 -24.01
N ARG A 535 -2.89 -29.01 -24.16
CA ARG A 535 -4.02 -28.42 -24.88
C ARG A 535 -5.33 -28.69 -24.13
N PRO A 536 -5.59 -27.97 -23.04
CA PRO A 536 -6.81 -28.18 -22.26
C PRO A 536 -8.06 -27.91 -23.09
N GLU A 537 -9.07 -28.75 -22.94
CA GLU A 537 -10.38 -28.59 -23.58
C GLU A 537 -11.21 -27.50 -22.90
N ARG A 538 -12.10 -26.88 -23.65
CA ARG A 538 -12.97 -25.84 -23.10
C ARG A 538 -14.16 -26.44 -22.34
N SER A 539 -14.42 -25.87 -21.18
CA SER A 539 -15.56 -26.17 -20.32
C SER A 539 -16.67 -25.12 -20.51
N ALA A 540 -17.91 -25.55 -20.36
CA ALA A 540 -19.06 -24.64 -20.27
C ALA A 540 -19.25 -24.02 -18.87
N LYS A 541 -18.46 -24.41 -17.88
CA LYS A 541 -18.59 -23.90 -16.51
C LYS A 541 -18.08 -22.47 -16.39
N LEU A 542 -18.87 -21.62 -15.73
CA LEU A 542 -18.45 -20.28 -15.36
C LEU A 542 -17.47 -20.36 -14.18
N ILE A 543 -16.31 -19.75 -14.33
CA ILE A 543 -15.22 -19.73 -13.35
C ILE A 543 -15.08 -18.32 -12.81
N THR A 544 -14.87 -18.14 -11.51
CA THR A 544 -14.42 -16.88 -10.94
C THR A 544 -13.03 -17.04 -10.33
N TYR A 545 -12.19 -15.99 -10.37
CA TYR A 545 -10.82 -16.09 -9.93
C TYR A 545 -10.53 -15.24 -8.68
N HIS A 546 -9.99 -15.89 -7.65
CA HIS A 546 -9.42 -15.21 -6.49
C HIS A 546 -7.95 -14.89 -6.73
N ASP A 547 -7.58 -13.61 -6.75
CA ASP A 547 -6.19 -13.16 -6.84
C ASP A 547 -5.46 -13.37 -5.51
N PRO A 548 -4.52 -14.32 -5.40
CA PRO A 548 -3.68 -14.46 -4.21
C PRO A 548 -2.80 -13.22 -4.02
N CYS A 549 -2.76 -12.68 -2.81
CA CYS A 549 -2.07 -11.42 -2.55
C CYS A 549 -0.57 -11.47 -2.86
N TYR A 550 0.10 -12.58 -2.56
CA TYR A 550 1.53 -12.75 -2.83
C TYR A 550 1.86 -12.94 -4.32
N LEU A 551 0.94 -13.49 -5.11
CA LEU A 551 1.09 -13.57 -6.55
C LEU A 551 0.77 -12.21 -7.21
N GLY A 552 -0.36 -11.59 -6.84
CA GLY A 552 -0.82 -10.32 -7.40
C GLY A 552 -0.06 -9.12 -6.84
N ARG A 553 -0.43 -8.62 -5.65
CA ARG A 553 0.10 -7.36 -5.10
C ARG A 553 1.60 -7.36 -4.83
N HIS A 554 2.12 -8.46 -4.30
CA HIS A 554 3.55 -8.57 -4.00
C HIS A 554 4.41 -8.84 -5.24
N SER A 555 3.88 -9.54 -6.25
CA SER A 555 4.65 -10.01 -7.40
C SER A 555 4.18 -9.47 -8.76
N GLY A 556 3.08 -8.72 -8.81
CA GLY A 556 2.57 -8.06 -10.02
C GLY A 556 1.91 -9.00 -11.04
N LYS A 557 1.66 -10.26 -10.68
CA LYS A 557 1.12 -11.27 -11.59
C LYS A 557 -0.39 -11.40 -11.46
N TYR A 558 -1.10 -10.93 -12.46
CA TYR A 558 -2.56 -10.92 -12.53
C TYR A 558 -3.12 -11.55 -13.80
N ASP A 559 -2.39 -11.45 -14.90
CA ASP A 559 -2.89 -11.82 -16.22
C ASP A 559 -2.60 -13.28 -16.56
N GLU A 560 -1.49 -13.84 -16.09
CA GLU A 560 -1.09 -15.21 -16.40
C GLU A 560 -2.11 -16.25 -15.87
N PRO A 561 -2.59 -16.20 -14.62
CA PRO A 561 -3.62 -17.12 -14.15
C PRO A 561 -4.93 -16.97 -14.92
N ARG A 562 -5.30 -15.73 -15.27
CA ARG A 562 -6.50 -15.46 -16.07
C ARG A 562 -6.40 -16.05 -17.48
N ALA A 563 -5.24 -15.89 -18.14
CA ALA A 563 -5.00 -16.46 -19.44
C ALA A 563 -5.08 -17.99 -19.44
N VAL A 564 -4.59 -18.64 -18.39
CA VAL A 564 -4.78 -20.10 -18.20
C VAL A 564 -6.26 -20.44 -18.07
N LEU A 565 -7.01 -19.76 -17.20
CA LEU A 565 -8.43 -20.03 -16.99
C LEU A 565 -9.28 -19.74 -18.24
N GLN A 566 -8.95 -18.68 -18.99
CA GLN A 566 -9.62 -18.33 -20.25
C GLN A 566 -9.39 -19.35 -21.37
N SER A 567 -8.28 -20.11 -21.31
CA SER A 567 -8.06 -21.23 -22.25
C SER A 567 -9.00 -22.41 -21.97
N VAL A 568 -9.50 -22.52 -20.73
CA VAL A 568 -10.39 -23.61 -20.28
C VAL A 568 -11.86 -23.20 -20.28
N GLY A 569 -12.22 -21.94 -19.96
CA GLY A 569 -13.61 -21.54 -19.84
C GLY A 569 -13.84 -20.05 -19.77
N GLU A 570 -15.07 -19.66 -19.46
CA GLU A 570 -15.45 -18.26 -19.23
C GLU A 570 -15.08 -17.84 -17.79
N VAL A 571 -14.49 -16.64 -17.66
CA VAL A 571 -14.04 -16.10 -16.36
C VAL A 571 -14.87 -14.88 -15.99
N ALA A 572 -15.64 -14.98 -14.90
CA ALA A 572 -16.36 -13.87 -14.27
C ALA A 572 -15.49 -13.19 -13.22
N GLU A 573 -15.21 -11.90 -13.39
CA GLU A 573 -14.42 -11.14 -12.42
C GLU A 573 -15.23 -10.82 -11.17
N MET A 574 -14.63 -11.00 -9.99
CA MET A 574 -15.18 -10.47 -8.75
C MET A 574 -15.10 -8.94 -8.73
N ARG A 575 -16.03 -8.29 -8.01
CA ARG A 575 -16.03 -6.83 -7.83
C ARG A 575 -14.66 -6.29 -7.36
N ASN A 576 -14.02 -7.00 -6.42
CA ASN A 576 -12.70 -6.71 -5.92
C ASN A 576 -11.70 -7.70 -6.53
N SER A 577 -11.11 -7.33 -7.66
CA SER A 577 -10.15 -8.13 -8.40
C SER A 577 -8.81 -7.42 -8.55
N ARG A 578 -7.79 -8.13 -8.96
CA ARG A 578 -6.44 -7.62 -9.21
C ARG A 578 -5.87 -6.91 -7.97
N GLY A 579 -5.31 -5.70 -8.10
CA GLY A 579 -4.77 -4.91 -7.01
C GLY A 579 -5.78 -4.60 -5.89
N TYR A 580 -7.08 -4.61 -6.20
CA TYR A 580 -8.17 -4.42 -5.23
C TYR A 580 -8.71 -5.71 -4.62
N SER A 581 -8.18 -6.87 -5.00
CA SER A 581 -8.67 -8.17 -4.50
C SER A 581 -8.75 -8.19 -2.97
N PHE A 582 -9.89 -8.68 -2.43
CA PHE A 582 -10.02 -8.89 -1.00
C PHE A 582 -9.23 -10.15 -0.59
N CYS A 583 -8.57 -10.12 0.57
CA CYS A 583 -7.72 -11.23 1.03
C CYS A 583 -8.57 -12.47 1.39
N CYS A 584 -7.98 -13.66 1.23
CA CYS A 584 -8.57 -14.92 1.72
C CYS A 584 -8.53 -15.06 3.25
N GLY A 585 -7.61 -14.35 3.92
CA GLY A 585 -7.46 -14.41 5.37
C GLY A 585 -6.28 -15.24 5.88
N GLY A 586 -5.70 -16.14 5.10
CA GLY A 586 -4.68 -17.10 5.58
C GLY A 586 -3.25 -16.57 5.73
N GLY A 587 -2.94 -15.38 5.18
CA GLY A 587 -1.58 -14.82 5.24
C GLY A 587 -1.16 -14.31 6.62
N GLY A 588 0.16 -14.00 6.78
CA GLY A 588 0.70 -13.44 8.01
C GLY A 588 0.58 -14.33 9.25
N GLY A 589 0.55 -15.63 9.06
CA GLY A 589 0.38 -16.62 10.12
C GLY A 589 -1.06 -16.95 10.50
N GLN A 590 -2.06 -16.23 9.95
CA GLN A 590 -3.48 -16.40 10.31
C GLN A 590 -4.01 -17.82 10.03
N PHE A 591 -3.43 -18.54 9.09
CA PHE A 591 -3.80 -19.93 8.83
C PHE A 591 -3.57 -20.87 10.03
N PHE A 592 -2.63 -20.51 10.90
CA PHE A 592 -2.24 -21.28 12.08
C PHE A 592 -2.70 -20.65 13.41
N MET A 593 -3.47 -19.57 13.35
CA MET A 593 -3.99 -18.86 14.51
C MET A 593 -5.52 -18.80 14.47
N GLU A 594 -6.13 -18.71 15.63
CA GLU A 594 -7.55 -18.38 15.72
C GLU A 594 -7.77 -16.88 15.50
N GLU A 595 -8.65 -16.54 14.56
CA GLU A 595 -9.05 -15.16 14.37
C GLU A 595 -9.86 -14.66 15.58
N LYS A 596 -9.24 -13.80 16.40
CA LYS A 596 -9.88 -13.20 17.58
C LYS A 596 -10.77 -12.03 17.17
N GLY A 597 -12.03 -12.08 17.57
CA GLY A 597 -13.01 -11.01 17.34
C GLY A 597 -13.41 -10.80 15.86
N GLY A 598 -14.48 -10.08 15.67
CA GLY A 598 -14.98 -9.75 14.35
C GLY A 598 -15.47 -10.93 13.50
N GLU A 599 -15.61 -10.70 12.21
CA GLU A 599 -15.99 -11.70 11.21
C GLU A 599 -14.74 -12.40 10.66
N LYS A 600 -14.86 -13.68 10.30
CA LYS A 600 -13.79 -14.40 9.59
C LYS A 600 -13.57 -13.77 8.22
N VAL A 601 -12.29 -13.49 7.87
CA VAL A 601 -11.93 -12.78 6.63
C VAL A 601 -12.40 -13.57 5.39
N TYR A 602 -12.24 -14.88 5.38
CA TYR A 602 -12.62 -15.74 4.25
C TYR A 602 -14.11 -15.71 3.94
N ARG A 603 -15.00 -15.57 4.95
CA ARG A 603 -16.46 -15.49 4.74
C ARG A 603 -16.82 -14.36 3.79
N ARG A 604 -16.23 -13.20 4.01
CA ARG A 604 -16.48 -12.03 3.16
C ARG A 604 -15.95 -12.22 1.74
N ARG A 605 -14.79 -12.86 1.58
CA ARG A 605 -14.25 -13.16 0.26
C ARG A 605 -15.06 -14.21 -0.48
N THR A 606 -15.49 -15.25 0.21
CA THR A 606 -16.35 -16.30 -0.38
C THR A 606 -17.71 -15.75 -0.79
N ALA A 607 -18.34 -14.91 0.05
CA ALA A 607 -19.59 -14.24 -0.31
C ALA A 607 -19.46 -13.41 -1.58
N GLU A 608 -18.33 -12.72 -1.76
CA GLU A 608 -18.05 -11.97 -2.99
C GLU A 608 -17.87 -12.90 -4.20
N ALA A 609 -17.19 -14.03 -4.03
CA ALA A 609 -17.03 -15.03 -5.10
C ALA A 609 -18.39 -15.62 -5.51
N LEU A 610 -19.23 -15.97 -4.55
CA LEU A 610 -20.60 -16.49 -4.79
C LEU A 610 -21.48 -15.47 -5.53
N SER A 611 -21.28 -14.17 -5.30
CA SER A 611 -22.04 -13.12 -5.99
C SER A 611 -21.80 -13.04 -7.49
N THR A 612 -20.77 -13.71 -8.03
CA THR A 612 -20.50 -13.81 -9.47
C THR A 612 -21.38 -14.80 -10.20
N GLY A 613 -22.06 -15.70 -9.48
CA GLY A 613 -22.82 -16.81 -10.06
C GLY A 613 -21.98 -17.97 -10.61
N ALA A 614 -20.64 -17.92 -10.40
CA ALA A 614 -19.75 -18.98 -10.88
C ALA A 614 -19.92 -20.28 -10.09
N SER A 615 -19.84 -21.42 -10.78
CA SER A 615 -19.84 -22.76 -10.19
C SER A 615 -18.47 -23.22 -9.71
N VAL A 616 -17.40 -22.52 -10.14
CA VAL A 616 -16.01 -22.82 -9.75
C VAL A 616 -15.31 -21.54 -9.29
N ILE A 617 -14.76 -21.57 -8.09
CA ILE A 617 -13.87 -20.53 -7.56
C ILE A 617 -12.44 -21.00 -7.77
N ALA A 618 -11.73 -20.37 -8.70
CA ALA A 618 -10.33 -20.65 -9.00
C ALA A 618 -9.38 -19.86 -8.10
N SER A 619 -8.25 -20.45 -7.73
CA SER A 619 -7.13 -19.77 -7.09
C SER A 619 -5.80 -20.32 -7.63
N ALA A 620 -4.70 -19.64 -7.36
CA ALA A 620 -3.34 -20.09 -7.63
C ALA A 620 -2.50 -20.08 -6.33
N CYS A 621 -3.08 -20.61 -5.25
CA CYS A 621 -2.43 -20.69 -3.94
C CYS A 621 -3.11 -21.74 -3.07
N PRO A 622 -2.38 -22.72 -2.51
CA PRO A 622 -2.96 -23.78 -1.69
C PRO A 622 -3.65 -23.25 -0.43
N PHE A 623 -3.05 -22.29 0.26
CA PHE A 623 -3.66 -21.69 1.44
C PHE A 623 -4.96 -20.92 1.11
N CYS A 624 -4.98 -20.18 -0.02
CA CYS A 624 -6.20 -19.52 -0.45
C CYS A 624 -7.31 -20.52 -0.81
N ALA A 625 -6.95 -21.66 -1.41
CA ALA A 625 -7.91 -22.72 -1.73
C ALA A 625 -8.58 -23.27 -0.47
N THR A 626 -7.81 -23.61 0.56
CA THR A 626 -8.33 -24.09 1.85
C THR A 626 -9.24 -23.05 2.51
N MET A 627 -8.82 -21.77 2.59
CA MET A 627 -9.63 -20.71 3.19
C MET A 627 -10.96 -20.49 2.46
N LEU A 628 -10.98 -20.63 1.13
CA LEU A 628 -12.21 -20.49 0.33
C LEU A 628 -13.11 -21.73 0.47
N GLU A 629 -12.55 -22.93 0.59
CA GLU A 629 -13.32 -24.14 0.90
C GLU A 629 -14.00 -24.04 2.27
N ASP A 630 -13.29 -23.55 3.29
CA ASP A 630 -13.89 -23.31 4.61
C ASP A 630 -14.99 -22.24 4.53
N GLY A 631 -14.81 -21.22 3.69
CA GLY A 631 -15.84 -20.23 3.44
C GLY A 631 -17.08 -20.79 2.74
N LEU A 632 -16.96 -21.76 1.84
CA LEU A 632 -18.07 -22.46 1.22
C LEU A 632 -18.79 -23.36 2.22
N LYS A 633 -18.06 -24.10 3.06
CA LYS A 633 -18.62 -24.91 4.15
C LYS A 633 -19.45 -24.05 5.11
N ASP A 634 -18.88 -22.92 5.55
CA ASP A 634 -19.57 -21.96 6.43
C ASP A 634 -20.83 -21.36 5.77
N ALA A 635 -20.84 -21.22 4.45
CA ALA A 635 -21.99 -20.73 3.67
C ALA A 635 -23.00 -21.82 3.27
N GLY A 636 -22.75 -23.10 3.61
CA GLY A 636 -23.59 -24.24 3.21
C GLY A 636 -23.68 -24.44 1.70
N ARG A 637 -22.63 -24.11 0.92
CA ARG A 637 -22.61 -24.15 -0.54
C ARG A 637 -21.77 -25.33 -1.05
N GLU A 638 -22.38 -26.50 -1.13
CA GLU A 638 -21.77 -27.72 -1.67
C GLU A 638 -21.82 -27.80 -3.21
N ASP A 639 -22.65 -26.99 -3.84
CA ASP A 639 -22.86 -26.89 -5.28
C ASP A 639 -21.73 -26.11 -6.00
N VAL A 640 -20.88 -25.39 -5.27
CA VAL A 640 -19.75 -24.61 -5.79
C VAL A 640 -18.43 -25.28 -5.40
N LEU A 641 -17.50 -25.36 -6.34
CA LEU A 641 -16.19 -25.99 -6.12
C LEU A 641 -15.08 -24.96 -6.01
N VAL A 642 -14.14 -25.18 -5.09
CA VAL A 642 -12.86 -24.45 -5.09
C VAL A 642 -11.81 -25.32 -5.77
N LYS A 643 -11.13 -24.78 -6.78
CA LYS A 643 -10.09 -25.46 -7.54
C LYS A 643 -8.87 -24.57 -7.73
N ASP A 644 -7.69 -25.16 -7.69
CA ASP A 644 -6.49 -24.50 -8.16
C ASP A 644 -6.46 -24.47 -9.71
N VAL A 645 -5.73 -23.49 -10.27
CA VAL A 645 -5.57 -23.38 -11.73
C VAL A 645 -5.00 -24.66 -12.34
N ALA A 646 -4.10 -25.37 -11.62
CA ALA A 646 -3.56 -26.64 -12.05
C ALA A 646 -4.61 -27.76 -12.07
N GLU A 647 -5.48 -27.85 -11.07
CA GLU A 647 -6.57 -28.81 -11.02
C GLU A 647 -7.61 -28.59 -12.14
N ILE A 648 -7.87 -27.30 -12.49
CA ILE A 648 -8.80 -26.98 -13.57
C ILE A 648 -8.22 -27.43 -14.91
N VAL A 649 -6.95 -27.15 -15.19
CA VAL A 649 -6.28 -27.58 -16.43
C VAL A 649 -6.26 -29.09 -16.54
N GLU A 650 -5.89 -29.79 -15.45
CA GLU A 650 -5.86 -31.26 -15.41
C GLU A 650 -7.23 -31.89 -15.70
N LEU A 651 -8.31 -31.35 -15.12
CA LEU A 651 -9.67 -31.86 -15.31
C LEU A 651 -10.19 -31.74 -16.74
N HIS A 652 -9.63 -30.84 -17.54
CA HIS A 652 -10.06 -30.54 -18.89
C HIS A 652 -9.11 -31.06 -19.98
N GLY A 653 -8.29 -32.05 -19.62
CA GLY A 653 -7.36 -32.70 -20.54
C GLY A 653 -5.96 -32.05 -20.58
N LEU A 654 -4.95 -32.85 -20.90
CA LEU A 654 -3.54 -32.46 -20.94
C LEU A 654 -2.95 -32.72 -22.33
#